data_e9e7c45bb1d4510495b1413f51fd4955
#
_entry.id   e9e7c45bb1d4510495b1413f51fd4955
#
_cell.length_a   1.000
_cell.length_b   1.000
_cell.length_c   1.000
_cell.angle_alpha   90.00
_cell.angle_beta   90.00
_cell.angle_gamma   90.00
#
_symmetry.space_group_name_H-M   'P 1'
#
loop_
_entity.id
_entity.type
_entity.pdbx_description
1 polymer ?
#
loop_
_entity_poly.entity_id
_entity_poly.type
_entity_poly.pdbx_seq_one_letter_code
_entity_poly.pdbx_strand_id
1 'polypeptide(L)'
;MKISQIIDKIDEKQLFVPAFQREYVWKRQNAKDLISSLILEYPTGTMLTWETNNPPELKGEHKYDERQGAVKLILDGQQRITTLYMLMTGEIPPYYKDHEILTDIRNLYVNVETLSLEYYKIKSMQNDPLWINLTDIFNGKVRSRDVVSDLEEKLGGERISREREDIIDDNFKAIEKIKDREFQEQIIPTKASIKEAIDIFYIVNASGVNLTDAELALAQISGYWPEARELFKNKLNELEKNGFVFKLNFIIYVLLGVLHNMGSKMEKLHSVDNKSTIQEAWKKLDDVVLDYVMNIMQSQAFVDHTKEINSVYALVPIIVYVFNKDGDKLSQIEIKKVIKWFYYSQIRQRYISQLPQKLDKDVGIVVNQENPFDKLLNIIAAERPLEISKDEFVGVGVSHALWGLMRFYFKSKGAICFSTGINIRKNMGKKYGLEWDHIFPYSILRDNGYSKNNRLKYSYAQEITNRAVLTEIANRNKSNDMAEQYLAEISDKFPDALKLQCVPEDRELWKLENFEVFLENRRVQLALELNKFLNDITETSEDEVDMDLIEMIEAGENSEVEFKTTLRYDIKQKITNKKLEEVILKTIAAFSNASGGTLIIGVDDEMNIIGLENDYRTLNSGTKDEFELHLRNLVNKSYGVEFATNNLEVDFPVVYDQEICVVNIKSGIRPLYSEISDKNGQKSKKFYVRSGNSSQEIDITEVADYINNRFNQHTI
;
A
#
# COMPACT_ATOMS: atom_id res chain seq x y z
N MET A 1 -38.69 -1.12 22.19
CA MET A 1 -38.81 0.36 22.18
C MET A 1 -39.38 0.77 20.81
N LYS A 2 -40.39 1.67 20.79
CA LYS A 2 -40.97 2.17 19.53
C LYS A 2 -39.95 3.00 18.76
N ILE A 3 -40.05 2.98 17.40
CA ILE A 3 -39.16 3.75 16.54
C ILE A 3 -39.22 5.25 16.84
N SER A 4 -40.42 5.83 17.04
CA SER A 4 -40.59 7.22 17.46
C SER A 4 -39.81 7.53 18.74
N GLN A 5 -39.93 6.68 19.78
CA GLN A 5 -39.19 6.85 21.03
C GLN A 5 -37.66 6.78 20.87
N ILE A 6 -37.18 5.99 19.93
CA ILE A 6 -35.74 5.92 19.63
C ILE A 6 -35.26 7.26 19.06
N ILE A 7 -36.02 7.83 18.13
CA ILE A 7 -35.72 9.14 17.53
C ILE A 7 -35.75 10.22 18.59
N ASP A 8 -36.83 10.30 19.41
CA ASP A 8 -36.94 11.26 20.49
C ASP A 8 -35.76 11.18 21.45
N LYS A 9 -35.35 9.96 21.85
CA LYS A 9 -34.17 9.77 22.73
C LYS A 9 -32.84 10.19 22.14
N ILE A 10 -32.68 10.12 20.83
CA ILE A 10 -31.49 10.66 20.12
C ILE A 10 -31.50 12.19 20.24
N ASP A 11 -32.61 12.84 19.93
CA ASP A 11 -32.76 14.30 19.98
C ASP A 11 -32.63 14.85 21.41
N GLU A 12 -33.18 14.13 22.40
CA GLU A 12 -33.07 14.45 23.82
C GLU A 12 -31.71 14.13 24.46
N LYS A 13 -30.74 13.61 23.68
CA LYS A 13 -29.40 13.22 24.15
C LYS A 13 -29.46 12.15 25.28
N GLN A 14 -30.32 11.16 25.15
CA GLN A 14 -30.43 10.00 26.01
C GLN A 14 -29.93 8.71 25.37
N LEU A 15 -29.75 8.71 24.03
CA LEU A 15 -29.27 7.59 23.25
C LEU A 15 -28.13 8.05 22.35
N PHE A 16 -26.96 7.43 22.48
CA PHE A 16 -25.74 7.83 21.84
C PHE A 16 -25.14 6.71 20.99
N VAL A 17 -24.18 7.06 20.15
CA VAL A 17 -23.37 6.12 19.37
C VAL A 17 -21.90 6.27 19.80
N PRO A 18 -21.22 5.19 20.23
CA PRO A 18 -19.79 5.25 20.56
C PRO A 18 -18.94 5.59 19.34
N ALA A 19 -17.82 6.32 19.54
CA ALA A 19 -16.90 6.70 18.48
C ALA A 19 -16.28 5.51 17.73
N PHE A 20 -16.14 4.36 18.39
CA PHE A 20 -15.62 3.15 17.78
C PHE A 20 -16.58 2.47 16.77
N GLN A 21 -17.85 2.89 16.72
CA GLN A 21 -18.80 2.39 15.73
C GLN A 21 -18.41 2.86 14.31
N ARG A 22 -18.64 1.98 13.31
CA ARG A 22 -18.37 2.31 11.92
C ARG A 22 -19.25 3.45 11.41
N GLU A 23 -18.82 4.06 10.31
CA GLU A 23 -19.60 5.10 9.63
C GLU A 23 -20.86 4.53 8.98
N TYR A 24 -21.74 5.43 8.49
CA TYR A 24 -22.92 5.03 7.75
C TYR A 24 -22.51 4.49 6.36
N VAL A 25 -22.73 3.19 6.15
CA VAL A 25 -22.29 2.49 4.92
C VAL A 25 -23.45 1.93 4.10
N TRP A 26 -24.67 2.07 4.58
CA TRP A 26 -25.84 1.58 3.87
C TRP A 26 -26.07 2.34 2.57
N LYS A 27 -26.46 1.58 1.55
CA LYS A 27 -26.82 2.11 0.22
C LYS A 27 -28.33 2.30 0.13
N ARG A 28 -28.75 3.00 -0.92
CA ARG A 28 -30.17 3.25 -1.25
C ARG A 28 -31.04 1.99 -1.23
N GLN A 29 -30.52 0.84 -1.68
CA GLN A 29 -31.28 -0.42 -1.67
C GLN A 29 -31.54 -0.90 -0.25
N ASN A 30 -30.57 -0.82 0.66
CA ASN A 30 -30.79 -1.21 2.05
C ASN A 30 -31.90 -0.40 2.74
N ALA A 31 -32.00 0.90 2.43
CA ALA A 31 -33.08 1.75 2.93
C ALA A 31 -34.45 1.33 2.39
N LYS A 32 -34.56 1.02 1.10
CA LYS A 32 -35.79 0.49 0.51
C LYS A 32 -36.21 -0.83 1.15
N ASP A 33 -35.26 -1.77 1.32
CA ASP A 33 -35.51 -3.10 1.88
C ASP A 33 -36.01 -2.98 3.34
N LEU A 34 -35.40 -2.07 4.14
CA LEU A 34 -35.86 -1.81 5.50
C LEU A 34 -37.27 -1.28 5.55
N ILE A 35 -37.58 -0.24 4.76
CA ILE A 35 -38.94 0.36 4.73
C ILE A 35 -39.96 -0.64 4.22
N SER A 36 -39.65 -1.40 3.16
CA SER A 36 -40.52 -2.47 2.66
C SER A 36 -40.82 -3.52 3.75
N SER A 37 -39.78 -3.93 4.50
CA SER A 37 -39.96 -4.90 5.59
C SER A 37 -40.84 -4.35 6.72
N LEU A 38 -40.71 -3.06 7.04
CA LEU A 38 -41.54 -2.41 8.06
C LEU A 38 -42.99 -2.24 7.60
N ILE A 39 -43.23 -1.91 6.34
CA ILE A 39 -44.59 -1.84 5.77
C ILE A 39 -45.25 -3.23 5.82
N LEU A 40 -44.50 -4.28 5.45
CA LEU A 40 -44.99 -5.67 5.42
C LEU A 40 -45.00 -6.34 6.81
N GLU A 41 -44.68 -5.62 7.87
CA GLU A 41 -44.63 -6.10 9.24
C GLU A 41 -43.60 -7.24 9.48
N TYR A 42 -42.58 -7.33 8.65
CA TYR A 42 -41.52 -8.34 8.79
C TYR A 42 -40.57 -7.98 9.96
N PRO A 43 -40.00 -8.99 10.64
CA PRO A 43 -38.99 -8.74 11.65
C PRO A 43 -37.76 -8.02 11.07
N THR A 44 -37.36 -6.90 11.68
CA THR A 44 -36.23 -6.09 11.24
C THR A 44 -34.97 -6.27 12.09
N GLY A 45 -34.98 -7.31 12.94
CA GLY A 45 -33.87 -7.63 13.85
C GLY A 45 -33.95 -6.93 15.19
N THR A 46 -32.97 -7.20 16.04
CA THR A 46 -32.85 -6.64 17.38
C THR A 46 -31.94 -5.43 17.43
N MET A 47 -32.05 -4.61 18.44
CA MET A 47 -31.12 -3.53 18.78
C MET A 47 -30.34 -3.95 20.03
N LEU A 48 -29.00 -3.84 20.00
CA LEU A 48 -28.17 -4.04 21.18
C LEU A 48 -27.76 -2.68 21.74
N THR A 49 -28.06 -2.43 23.01
CA THR A 49 -27.66 -1.22 23.72
C THR A 49 -26.82 -1.55 24.94
N TRP A 50 -25.95 -0.64 25.32
CA TRP A 50 -25.18 -0.72 26.56
C TRP A 50 -25.52 0.46 27.46
N GLU A 51 -25.99 0.20 28.69
CA GLU A 51 -26.13 1.22 29.69
C GLU A 51 -24.81 1.41 30.44
N THR A 52 -24.37 2.65 30.60
CA THR A 52 -23.09 2.94 31.27
C THR A 52 -23.11 4.33 31.93
N ASN A 53 -22.45 4.42 33.08
CA ASN A 53 -22.16 5.70 33.75
C ASN A 53 -20.81 6.29 33.32
N ASN A 54 -20.01 5.54 32.58
CA ASN A 54 -18.71 5.97 32.08
C ASN A 54 -18.59 5.59 30.59
N PRO A 55 -19.29 6.33 29.70
CA PRO A 55 -19.24 6.03 28.28
C PRO A 55 -17.86 6.28 27.73
N PRO A 56 -17.43 5.49 26.70
CA PRO A 56 -16.29 5.83 25.87
C PRO A 56 -16.55 7.13 25.12
N GLU A 57 -15.57 7.58 24.34
CA GLU A 57 -15.80 8.69 23.42
C GLU A 57 -17.03 8.44 22.53
N LEU A 58 -17.85 9.46 22.37
CA LEU A 58 -19.10 9.43 21.63
C LEU A 58 -18.91 10.02 20.24
N LYS A 59 -19.67 9.51 19.26
CA LYS A 59 -19.69 10.08 17.92
C LYS A 59 -20.35 11.46 17.90
N GLY A 60 -19.84 12.34 17.02
CA GLY A 60 -20.38 13.67 16.83
C GLY A 60 -19.97 14.66 17.91
N GLU A 61 -20.77 15.72 18.06
CA GLU A 61 -20.48 16.82 19.00
C GLU A 61 -21.12 16.61 20.39
N HIS A 62 -21.75 15.45 20.59
CA HIS A 62 -22.41 15.12 21.84
C HIS A 62 -21.39 14.78 22.93
N LYS A 63 -21.18 15.70 23.88
CA LYS A 63 -20.41 15.42 25.09
C LYS A 63 -21.30 14.85 26.15
N TYR A 64 -20.83 13.80 26.82
CA TYR A 64 -21.46 13.25 28.01
C TYR A 64 -21.33 14.24 29.16
N ASP A 65 -22.44 14.44 29.88
CA ASP A 65 -22.46 15.19 31.14
C ASP A 65 -22.72 14.19 32.28
N GLU A 66 -21.72 14.02 33.14
CA GLU A 66 -21.80 13.08 34.30
C GLU A 66 -23.04 13.31 35.19
N ARG A 67 -23.62 14.52 35.18
CA ARG A 67 -24.84 14.85 35.92
C ARG A 67 -26.09 14.17 35.36
N GLN A 68 -26.05 13.67 34.13
CA GLN A 68 -27.16 12.96 33.49
C GLN A 68 -27.31 11.53 34.01
N GLY A 69 -26.31 10.97 34.72
CA GLY A 69 -26.31 9.58 35.16
C GLY A 69 -26.03 8.59 34.01
N ALA A 70 -26.58 7.39 34.13
CA ALA A 70 -26.38 6.37 33.12
C ALA A 70 -27.01 6.76 31.80
N VAL A 71 -26.23 6.58 30.70
CA VAL A 71 -26.67 6.79 29.32
C VAL A 71 -26.71 5.48 28.56
N LYS A 72 -27.49 5.42 27.48
CA LYS A 72 -27.56 4.27 26.58
C LYS A 72 -26.74 4.50 25.35
N LEU A 73 -25.92 3.50 24.99
CA LEU A 73 -25.10 3.49 23.77
C LEU A 73 -25.64 2.43 22.83
N ILE A 74 -25.84 2.78 21.55
CA ILE A 74 -26.21 1.84 20.49
C ILE A 74 -24.97 1.06 20.09
N LEU A 75 -24.94 -0.24 20.32
CA LEU A 75 -23.88 -1.13 19.90
C LEU A 75 -24.23 -1.89 18.60
N ASP A 76 -25.47 -2.38 18.44
CA ASP A 76 -25.95 -2.91 17.17
C ASP A 76 -27.29 -2.29 16.78
N GLY A 77 -27.58 -2.27 15.49
CA GLY A 77 -28.74 -1.62 14.89
C GLY A 77 -28.51 -0.18 14.43
N GLN A 78 -27.32 0.39 14.62
CA GLN A 78 -26.98 1.78 14.27
C GLN A 78 -27.38 2.13 12.84
N GLN A 79 -27.05 1.30 11.83
CA GLN A 79 -27.34 1.58 10.42
C GLN A 79 -28.87 1.69 10.18
N ARG A 80 -29.65 0.81 10.79
CA ARG A 80 -31.13 0.82 10.72
C ARG A 80 -31.71 2.07 11.36
N ILE A 81 -31.25 2.39 12.58
CA ILE A 81 -31.70 3.57 13.33
C ILE A 81 -31.35 4.86 12.60
N THR A 82 -30.11 4.97 12.09
CA THR A 82 -29.66 6.12 11.27
C THR A 82 -30.54 6.29 10.03
N THR A 83 -30.85 5.19 9.33
CA THR A 83 -31.75 5.21 8.17
C THR A 83 -33.13 5.72 8.52
N LEU A 84 -33.72 5.20 9.60
CA LEU A 84 -35.06 5.63 10.05
C LEU A 84 -35.06 7.07 10.52
N TYR A 85 -34.04 7.51 11.25
CA TYR A 85 -33.89 8.89 11.65
C TYR A 85 -33.91 9.82 10.42
N MET A 86 -33.04 9.56 9.44
CA MET A 86 -32.95 10.38 8.22
C MET A 86 -34.22 10.40 7.40
N LEU A 87 -34.92 9.28 7.27
CA LEU A 87 -36.19 9.20 6.53
C LEU A 87 -37.38 9.82 7.27
N MET A 88 -37.39 9.79 8.61
CA MET A 88 -38.50 10.31 9.39
C MET A 88 -38.36 11.80 9.70
N THR A 89 -37.15 12.28 9.97
CA THR A 89 -36.89 13.69 10.30
C THR A 89 -36.57 14.53 9.06
N GLY A 90 -35.96 13.90 8.04
CA GLY A 90 -35.35 14.60 6.91
C GLY A 90 -33.96 15.15 7.21
N GLU A 91 -33.44 14.93 8.42
CA GLU A 91 -32.18 15.46 8.91
C GLU A 91 -31.14 14.34 9.10
N ILE A 92 -29.87 14.70 9.21
CA ILE A 92 -28.81 13.79 9.60
C ILE A 92 -28.77 13.71 11.13
N PRO A 93 -28.68 12.50 11.72
CA PRO A 93 -28.67 12.39 13.18
C PRO A 93 -27.43 13.09 13.77
N PRO A 94 -27.53 13.67 14.98
CA PRO A 94 -26.52 14.56 15.57
C PRO A 94 -25.17 13.88 15.87
N TYR A 95 -25.09 12.56 15.76
CA TYR A 95 -23.86 11.81 15.89
C TYR A 95 -23.12 11.61 14.54
N TYR A 96 -23.58 12.25 13.43
CA TYR A 96 -22.88 12.32 12.15
C TYR A 96 -22.78 13.75 11.65
N LYS A 97 -21.72 14.03 10.88
CA LYS A 97 -21.58 15.25 10.08
C LYS A 97 -22.00 14.95 8.63
N ASP A 98 -22.42 15.97 7.90
CA ASP A 98 -22.90 15.83 6.52
C ASP A 98 -21.94 15.05 5.60
N HIS A 99 -20.64 15.32 5.70
CA HIS A 99 -19.63 14.67 4.91
C HIS A 99 -19.37 13.19 5.29
N GLU A 100 -19.87 12.72 6.41
CA GLU A 100 -19.75 11.33 6.87
C GLU A 100 -20.86 10.44 6.30
N ILE A 101 -21.89 11.01 5.70
CA ILE A 101 -22.98 10.31 5.01
C ILE A 101 -22.64 10.19 3.53
N LEU A 102 -22.01 9.09 3.14
CA LEU A 102 -21.56 8.85 1.75
C LEU A 102 -22.73 8.69 0.75
N THR A 103 -23.90 8.24 1.22
CA THR A 103 -25.08 8.02 0.40
C THR A 103 -26.27 8.71 1.07
N ASP A 104 -26.75 9.81 0.47
CA ASP A 104 -27.98 10.44 0.93
C ASP A 104 -29.19 9.57 0.54
N ILE A 105 -29.97 9.21 1.55
CA ILE A 105 -31.16 8.36 1.42
C ILE A 105 -32.47 9.11 1.68
N ARG A 106 -32.44 10.41 1.99
CA ARG A 106 -33.61 11.21 2.39
C ARG A 106 -34.63 11.42 1.27
N ASN A 107 -34.21 11.37 0.00
CA ASN A 107 -35.08 11.52 -1.16
C ASN A 107 -35.73 10.19 -1.61
N LEU A 108 -36.20 9.37 -0.67
CA LEU A 108 -36.94 8.15 -0.93
C LEU A 108 -38.44 8.46 -1.03
N TYR A 109 -39.02 8.08 -2.17
CA TYR A 109 -40.45 8.26 -2.48
C TYR A 109 -41.18 6.93 -2.41
N VAL A 110 -42.43 6.98 -2.03
CA VAL A 110 -43.36 5.85 -2.06
C VAL A 110 -44.52 6.19 -3.00
N ASN A 111 -44.90 5.24 -3.85
CA ASN A 111 -46.17 5.31 -4.55
C ASN A 111 -47.26 4.82 -3.59
N VAL A 112 -48.15 5.73 -3.19
CA VAL A 112 -49.13 5.46 -2.15
C VAL A 112 -50.28 4.56 -2.58
N GLU A 113 -50.41 4.24 -3.86
CA GLU A 113 -51.36 3.25 -4.36
C GLU A 113 -50.76 1.81 -4.38
N THR A 114 -49.48 1.68 -4.79
CA THR A 114 -48.81 0.38 -4.99
C THR A 114 -47.81 0.00 -3.90
N LEU A 115 -47.48 0.91 -2.99
CA LEU A 115 -46.40 0.80 -1.99
C LEU A 115 -45.00 0.60 -2.57
N SER A 116 -44.83 0.87 -3.87
CA SER A 116 -43.53 0.79 -4.52
C SER A 116 -42.61 1.94 -4.04
N LEU A 117 -41.35 1.58 -3.74
CA LEU A 117 -40.35 2.53 -3.21
C LEU A 117 -39.30 2.86 -4.29
N GLU A 118 -39.13 4.14 -4.58
CA GLU A 118 -38.12 4.59 -5.55
C GLU A 118 -37.50 5.93 -5.12
N TYR A 119 -36.22 6.13 -5.50
CA TYR A 119 -35.60 7.45 -5.38
C TYR A 119 -36.08 8.36 -6.52
N TYR A 120 -36.23 9.65 -6.24
CA TYR A 120 -36.82 10.63 -7.14
C TYR A 120 -36.33 10.50 -8.59
N LYS A 121 -37.26 10.38 -9.52
CA LYS A 121 -37.03 10.31 -10.96
C LYS A 121 -37.91 11.36 -11.66
N ILE A 122 -37.31 12.42 -12.16
CA ILE A 122 -38.04 13.54 -12.83
C ILE A 122 -39.06 13.02 -13.87
N LYS A 123 -38.65 12.13 -14.74
CA LYS A 123 -39.51 11.66 -15.85
C LYS A 123 -40.78 10.93 -15.42
N SER A 124 -40.80 10.30 -14.26
CA SER A 124 -41.92 9.46 -13.82
C SER A 124 -42.62 9.95 -12.58
N MET A 125 -42.08 10.94 -11.85
CA MET A 125 -42.61 11.36 -10.56
C MET A 125 -43.00 12.85 -10.49
N GLN A 126 -42.41 13.70 -11.34
CA GLN A 126 -42.57 15.19 -11.25
C GLN A 126 -44.04 15.66 -11.31
N ASN A 127 -44.89 14.95 -12.04
CA ASN A 127 -46.30 15.30 -12.22
C ASN A 127 -47.25 14.18 -11.81
N ASP A 128 -46.78 13.26 -10.96
CA ASP A 128 -47.61 12.16 -10.49
C ASP A 128 -47.86 12.27 -8.99
N PRO A 129 -49.10 12.67 -8.57
CA PRO A 129 -49.44 12.91 -7.18
C PRO A 129 -49.39 11.64 -6.30
N LEU A 130 -49.33 10.44 -6.92
CA LEU A 130 -49.17 9.19 -6.17
C LEU A 130 -47.77 8.96 -5.59
N TRP A 131 -46.75 9.66 -6.09
CA TRP A 131 -45.39 9.56 -5.58
C TRP A 131 -45.10 10.62 -4.53
N ILE A 132 -45.06 10.23 -3.25
CA ILE A 132 -44.86 11.13 -2.13
C ILE A 132 -43.51 10.82 -1.46
N ASN A 133 -42.79 11.87 -1.06
CA ASN A 133 -41.60 11.69 -0.23
C ASN A 133 -41.99 11.12 1.14
N LEU A 134 -41.31 10.06 1.56
CA LEU A 134 -41.60 9.41 2.86
C LEU A 134 -41.48 10.38 4.05
N THR A 135 -40.52 11.29 4.01
CA THR A 135 -40.31 12.29 5.06
C THR A 135 -41.54 13.20 5.20
N ASP A 136 -42.19 13.55 4.09
CA ASP A 136 -43.37 14.43 4.13
C ASP A 136 -44.60 13.70 4.70
N ILE A 137 -44.74 12.38 4.48
CA ILE A 137 -45.76 11.56 5.13
C ILE A 137 -45.48 11.48 6.65
N PHE A 138 -44.26 11.15 7.02
CA PHE A 138 -43.90 11.04 8.46
C PHE A 138 -44.05 12.34 9.22
N ASN A 139 -43.80 13.49 8.58
CA ASN A 139 -43.99 14.81 9.20
C ASN A 139 -45.41 15.36 9.07
N GLY A 140 -46.35 14.60 8.50
CA GLY A 140 -47.76 15.02 8.36
C GLY A 140 -47.96 16.19 7.41
N LYS A 141 -46.99 16.49 6.53
CA LYS A 141 -47.08 17.59 5.55
C LYS A 141 -48.04 17.26 4.42
N VAL A 142 -48.20 15.98 4.08
CA VAL A 142 -49.12 15.46 3.06
C VAL A 142 -50.04 14.45 3.72
N ARG A 143 -51.34 14.53 3.42
CA ARG A 143 -52.35 13.58 3.93
C ARG A 143 -52.97 12.81 2.74
N SER A 144 -53.52 11.63 2.98
CA SER A 144 -54.15 10.80 1.96
C SER A 144 -55.22 11.58 1.14
N ARG A 145 -56.02 12.39 1.80
CA ARG A 145 -57.04 13.24 1.14
C ARG A 145 -56.46 14.31 0.21
N ASP A 146 -55.25 14.84 0.51
CA ASP A 146 -54.60 15.83 -0.32
C ASP A 146 -54.17 15.16 -1.63
N VAL A 147 -53.63 13.98 -1.57
CA VAL A 147 -53.24 13.15 -2.74
C VAL A 147 -54.45 12.78 -3.59
N VAL A 148 -55.56 12.40 -2.96
CA VAL A 148 -56.82 12.10 -3.66
C VAL A 148 -57.31 13.33 -4.43
N SER A 149 -57.30 14.50 -3.78
CA SER A 149 -57.72 15.77 -4.42
C SER A 149 -56.82 16.12 -5.62
N ASP A 150 -55.49 16.02 -5.47
CA ASP A 150 -54.53 16.30 -6.55
C ASP A 150 -54.66 15.29 -7.69
N LEU A 151 -55.01 14.04 -7.40
CA LEU A 151 -55.24 13.00 -8.40
C LEU A 151 -56.53 13.27 -9.20
N GLU A 152 -57.60 13.65 -8.53
CA GLU A 152 -58.87 14.03 -9.15
C GLU A 152 -58.72 15.31 -10.02
N GLU A 153 -57.95 16.30 -9.55
CA GLU A 153 -57.61 17.51 -10.34
C GLU A 153 -56.84 17.11 -11.61
N LYS A 154 -55.86 16.22 -11.49
CA LYS A 154 -55.09 15.70 -12.64
C LYS A 154 -56.00 14.96 -13.66
N LEU A 155 -57.05 14.30 -13.19
CA LEU A 155 -58.05 13.59 -14.01
C LEU A 155 -59.14 14.56 -14.56
N GLY A 156 -58.94 15.90 -14.45
CA GLY A 156 -59.88 16.87 -14.97
C GLY A 156 -61.14 17.06 -14.10
N GLY A 157 -61.04 16.73 -12.82
CA GLY A 157 -62.14 16.83 -11.83
C GLY A 157 -63.03 15.57 -11.77
N GLU A 158 -62.62 14.48 -12.42
CA GLU A 158 -63.34 13.20 -12.34
C GLU A 158 -62.95 12.51 -11.00
N ARG A 159 -63.98 12.07 -10.25
CA ARG A 159 -63.75 11.40 -8.98
C ARG A 159 -63.21 10.00 -9.16
N ILE A 160 -62.23 9.63 -8.34
CA ILE A 160 -61.74 8.28 -8.30
C ILE A 160 -62.76 7.35 -7.61
N SER A 161 -62.64 6.03 -7.85
CA SER A 161 -63.48 5.06 -7.17
C SER A 161 -63.17 5.01 -5.66
N ARG A 162 -64.20 4.73 -4.82
CA ARG A 162 -64.02 4.55 -3.36
C ARG A 162 -62.99 3.50 -3.02
N GLU A 163 -62.98 2.40 -3.76
CA GLU A 163 -61.98 1.33 -3.59
C GLU A 163 -60.57 1.82 -3.77
N ARG A 164 -60.33 2.71 -4.72
CA ARG A 164 -59.00 3.31 -4.97
C ARG A 164 -58.64 4.33 -3.84
N GLU A 165 -59.61 5.10 -3.39
CA GLU A 165 -59.48 6.02 -2.25
C GLU A 165 -59.10 5.25 -0.97
N ASP A 166 -59.82 4.14 -0.67
CA ASP A 166 -59.57 3.27 0.47
C ASP A 166 -58.16 2.67 0.43
N ILE A 167 -57.71 2.20 -0.75
CA ILE A 167 -56.33 1.71 -0.93
C ILE A 167 -55.29 2.78 -0.58
N ILE A 168 -55.45 3.98 -1.09
CA ILE A 168 -54.52 5.09 -0.81
C ILE A 168 -54.52 5.41 0.70
N ASP A 169 -55.68 5.49 1.34
CA ASP A 169 -55.82 5.81 2.77
C ASP A 169 -55.23 4.70 3.66
N ASP A 170 -55.48 3.43 3.34
CA ASP A 170 -54.93 2.29 4.09
C ASP A 170 -53.40 2.18 3.92
N ASN A 171 -52.87 2.49 2.75
CA ASN A 171 -51.45 2.53 2.51
C ASN A 171 -50.77 3.69 3.29
N PHE A 172 -51.38 4.87 3.30
CA PHE A 172 -50.92 5.97 4.17
C PHE A 172 -50.84 5.56 5.64
N LYS A 173 -51.92 4.95 6.16
CA LYS A 173 -51.98 4.46 7.55
C LYS A 173 -50.89 3.41 7.80
N ALA A 174 -50.64 2.50 6.84
CA ALA A 174 -49.59 1.50 6.96
C ALA A 174 -48.20 2.15 7.09
N ILE A 175 -47.92 3.21 6.28
CA ILE A 175 -46.66 3.96 6.34
C ILE A 175 -46.55 4.70 7.68
N GLU A 176 -47.56 5.43 8.09
CA GLU A 176 -47.59 6.19 9.37
C GLU A 176 -47.36 5.29 10.60
N LYS A 177 -47.96 4.07 10.60
CA LYS A 177 -47.76 3.06 11.65
C LYS A 177 -46.33 2.60 11.83
N ILE A 178 -45.44 2.84 10.86
CA ILE A 178 -44.02 2.51 11.03
C ILE A 178 -43.42 3.18 12.26
N LYS A 179 -43.86 4.39 12.64
CA LYS A 179 -43.41 5.09 13.84
C LYS A 179 -43.71 4.31 15.15
N ASP A 180 -44.80 3.54 15.15
CA ASP A 180 -45.22 2.76 16.30
C ASP A 180 -44.66 1.35 16.35
N ARG A 181 -43.92 0.92 15.31
CA ARG A 181 -43.23 -0.36 15.29
C ARG A 181 -42.20 -0.43 16.41
N GLU A 182 -42.03 -1.60 16.98
CA GLU A 182 -41.10 -1.84 18.07
C GLU A 182 -39.85 -2.57 17.60
N PHE A 183 -38.69 -2.03 17.94
CA PHE A 183 -37.44 -2.78 17.95
C PHE A 183 -37.29 -3.52 19.27
N GLN A 184 -37.02 -4.82 19.21
CA GLN A 184 -36.60 -5.58 20.38
C GLN A 184 -35.24 -5.09 20.83
N GLU A 185 -35.11 -4.66 22.08
CA GLU A 185 -33.88 -4.15 22.67
C GLU A 185 -33.29 -5.20 23.60
N GLN A 186 -31.99 -5.51 23.35
CA GLN A 186 -31.15 -6.27 24.27
C GLN A 186 -30.24 -5.27 24.99
N ILE A 187 -30.21 -5.29 26.32
CA ILE A 187 -29.50 -4.30 27.13
C ILE A 187 -28.33 -4.96 27.83
N ILE A 188 -27.12 -4.46 27.57
CA ILE A 188 -25.92 -4.77 28.36
C ILE A 188 -25.99 -3.86 29.62
N PRO A 189 -25.96 -4.44 30.82
CA PRO A 189 -26.15 -3.67 32.03
C PRO A 189 -24.95 -2.79 32.40
N THR A 190 -25.19 -1.78 33.22
CA THR A 190 -24.21 -0.76 33.67
C THR A 190 -22.96 -1.31 34.35
N LYS A 191 -23.01 -2.54 34.90
CA LYS A 191 -21.85 -3.21 35.51
C LYS A 191 -20.82 -3.71 34.50
N ALA A 192 -21.18 -3.82 33.23
CA ALA A 192 -20.26 -4.28 32.21
C ALA A 192 -19.19 -3.21 31.91
N SER A 193 -17.92 -3.61 31.87
CA SER A 193 -16.83 -2.77 31.44
C SER A 193 -16.93 -2.50 29.93
N ILE A 194 -16.19 -1.50 29.45
CA ILE A 194 -16.08 -1.19 28.01
C ILE A 194 -15.59 -2.40 27.20
N LYS A 195 -14.63 -3.15 27.76
CA LYS A 195 -14.11 -4.37 27.13
C LYS A 195 -15.19 -5.43 26.99
N GLU A 196 -15.91 -5.73 28.06
CA GLU A 196 -17.01 -6.71 28.04
C GLU A 196 -18.13 -6.29 27.08
N ALA A 197 -18.45 -4.99 27.01
CA ALA A 197 -19.47 -4.49 26.09
C ALA A 197 -19.04 -4.66 24.63
N ILE A 198 -17.76 -4.40 24.31
CA ILE A 198 -17.20 -4.62 22.99
C ILE A 198 -17.13 -6.11 22.64
N ASP A 199 -16.75 -6.98 23.59
CA ASP A 199 -16.71 -8.43 23.38
C ASP A 199 -18.12 -9.00 23.12
N ILE A 200 -19.14 -8.55 23.86
CA ILE A 200 -20.54 -8.92 23.63
C ILE A 200 -21.02 -8.43 22.25
N PHE A 201 -20.70 -7.17 21.92
CA PHE A 201 -20.98 -6.61 20.60
C PHE A 201 -20.42 -7.48 19.47
N TYR A 202 -19.19 -7.97 19.64
CA TYR A 202 -18.56 -8.89 18.69
C TYR A 202 -19.31 -10.20 18.55
N ILE A 203 -19.60 -10.87 19.68
CA ILE A 203 -20.27 -12.18 19.68
C ILE A 203 -21.64 -12.08 19.00
N VAL A 204 -22.39 -11.01 19.26
CA VAL A 204 -23.72 -10.79 18.68
C VAL A 204 -23.62 -10.50 17.18
N ASN A 205 -22.64 -9.71 16.75
CA ASN A 205 -22.46 -9.37 15.34
C ASN A 205 -21.83 -10.52 14.51
N ALA A 206 -21.13 -11.46 15.12
CA ALA A 206 -20.58 -12.64 14.44
C ALA A 206 -21.67 -13.51 13.79
N SER A 207 -22.91 -13.37 14.19
CA SER A 207 -24.08 -14.06 13.62
C SER A 207 -24.85 -13.23 12.56
N GLY A 208 -24.45 -11.97 12.28
CA GLY A 208 -25.10 -11.04 11.35
C GLY A 208 -24.23 -10.63 10.15
N VAL A 209 -24.30 -9.35 9.75
CA VAL A 209 -23.35 -8.75 8.77
C VAL A 209 -22.01 -8.59 9.46
N ASN A 210 -21.13 -9.57 9.24
CA ASN A 210 -19.88 -9.73 9.96
C ASN A 210 -18.99 -8.49 9.86
N LEU A 211 -18.65 -7.92 11.02
CA LEU A 211 -17.46 -7.09 11.12
C LEU A 211 -16.23 -7.96 10.80
N THR A 212 -15.30 -7.40 10.07
CA THR A 212 -14.00 -8.05 9.90
C THR A 212 -13.22 -7.99 11.22
N ASP A 213 -12.33 -8.96 11.45
CA ASP A 213 -11.48 -8.97 12.64
C ASP A 213 -10.68 -7.66 12.81
N ALA A 214 -10.31 -7.04 11.69
CA ALA A 214 -9.61 -5.75 11.69
C ALA A 214 -10.52 -4.58 12.12
N GLU A 215 -11.80 -4.57 11.74
CA GLU A 215 -12.77 -3.57 12.22
C GLU A 215 -13.02 -3.69 13.72
N LEU A 216 -13.02 -4.93 14.21
CA LEU A 216 -13.11 -5.20 15.63
C LEU A 216 -11.89 -4.71 16.40
N ALA A 217 -10.67 -5.06 15.92
CA ALA A 217 -9.43 -4.60 16.53
C ALA A 217 -9.38 -3.06 16.59
N LEU A 218 -9.80 -2.39 15.52
CA LEU A 218 -9.89 -0.92 15.50
C LEU A 218 -10.90 -0.40 16.56
N ALA A 219 -12.05 -1.04 16.70
CA ALA A 219 -13.04 -0.65 17.71
C ALA A 219 -12.46 -0.77 19.13
N GLN A 220 -11.73 -1.84 19.41
CA GLN A 220 -11.10 -2.04 20.71
C GLN A 220 -9.93 -1.07 20.96
N ILE A 221 -9.06 -0.84 19.96
CA ILE A 221 -8.01 0.18 20.05
C ILE A 221 -8.64 1.56 20.37
N SER A 222 -9.70 1.94 19.67
CA SER A 222 -10.39 3.21 19.90
C SER A 222 -11.05 3.28 21.29
N GLY A 223 -11.34 2.16 21.90
CA GLY A 223 -11.89 2.09 23.27
C GLY A 223 -10.90 2.54 24.35
N TYR A 224 -9.61 2.31 24.19
CA TYR A 224 -8.57 2.72 25.13
C TYR A 224 -7.63 3.83 24.58
N TRP A 225 -7.68 4.09 23.30
CA TRP A 225 -7.01 5.20 22.62
C TRP A 225 -8.00 5.87 21.64
N PRO A 226 -8.86 6.77 22.15
CA PRO A 226 -9.96 7.35 21.38
C PRO A 226 -9.52 8.05 20.08
N GLU A 227 -8.39 8.75 20.10
CA GLU A 227 -7.89 9.53 18.97
C GLU A 227 -7.34 8.65 17.83
N ALA A 228 -7.11 7.35 18.08
CA ALA A 228 -6.47 6.44 17.13
C ALA A 228 -7.16 6.44 15.76
N ARG A 229 -8.50 6.38 15.76
CA ARG A 229 -9.28 6.32 14.51
C ARG A 229 -9.11 7.57 13.66
N GLU A 230 -9.10 8.73 14.29
CA GLU A 230 -8.94 10.01 13.61
C GLU A 230 -7.51 10.17 13.07
N LEU A 231 -6.50 9.82 13.88
CA LEU A 231 -5.10 9.83 13.47
C LEU A 231 -4.87 8.92 12.25
N PHE A 232 -5.38 7.69 12.31
CA PHE A 232 -5.26 6.75 11.18
C PHE A 232 -5.95 7.28 9.93
N LYS A 233 -7.15 7.85 10.08
CA LYS A 233 -7.91 8.43 8.97
C LYS A 233 -7.20 9.64 8.35
N ASN A 234 -6.61 10.50 9.18
CA ASN A 234 -5.87 11.67 8.70
C ASN A 234 -4.67 11.25 7.85
N LYS A 235 -3.87 10.26 8.30
CA LYS A 235 -2.78 9.72 7.49
C LYS A 235 -3.25 9.07 6.20
N LEU A 236 -4.34 8.30 6.25
CA LEU A 236 -4.91 7.70 5.04
C LEU A 236 -5.38 8.77 4.04
N ASN A 237 -5.98 9.86 4.50
CA ASN A 237 -6.39 10.99 3.66
C ASN A 237 -5.18 11.73 3.05
N GLU A 238 -4.05 11.79 3.77
CA GLU A 238 -2.80 12.33 3.27
C GLU A 238 -2.22 11.46 2.16
N LEU A 239 -2.13 10.15 2.39
CA LEU A 239 -1.66 9.19 1.38
C LEU A 239 -2.57 9.16 0.14
N GLU A 240 -3.89 9.32 0.32
CA GLU A 240 -4.86 9.39 -0.78
C GLU A 240 -4.59 10.58 -1.72
N LYS A 241 -4.18 11.73 -1.19
CA LYS A 241 -3.80 12.90 -2.02
C LYS A 241 -2.64 12.58 -2.97
N ASN A 242 -1.80 11.62 -2.60
CA ASN A 242 -0.68 11.13 -3.40
C ASN A 242 -1.02 9.86 -4.22
N GLY A 243 -2.31 9.47 -4.31
CA GLY A 243 -2.78 8.32 -5.09
C GLY A 243 -2.87 7.01 -4.33
N PHE A 244 -2.46 6.96 -3.07
CA PHE A 244 -2.48 5.74 -2.26
C PHE A 244 -3.72 5.65 -1.39
N VAL A 245 -4.77 5.05 -1.93
CA VAL A 245 -6.08 4.90 -1.27
C VAL A 245 -6.14 3.59 -0.49
N PHE A 246 -6.20 3.67 0.83
CA PHE A 246 -6.32 2.52 1.72
C PHE A 246 -7.58 2.61 2.59
N LYS A 247 -8.02 1.45 3.05
CA LYS A 247 -9.06 1.36 4.09
C LYS A 247 -8.39 1.29 5.48
N LEU A 248 -9.13 1.66 6.51
CA LEU A 248 -8.66 1.56 7.91
C LEU A 248 -8.15 0.16 8.28
N ASN A 249 -8.76 -0.89 7.74
CA ASN A 249 -8.31 -2.28 7.94
C ASN A 249 -6.85 -2.49 7.54
N PHE A 250 -6.36 -1.78 6.53
CA PHE A 250 -4.95 -1.87 6.12
C PHE A 250 -4.01 -1.47 7.26
N ILE A 251 -4.29 -0.36 7.94
CA ILE A 251 -3.50 0.11 9.09
C ILE A 251 -3.50 -0.94 10.22
N ILE A 252 -4.61 -1.62 10.45
CA ILE A 252 -4.70 -2.65 11.49
C ILE A 252 -3.79 -3.85 11.15
N TYR A 253 -3.74 -4.28 9.88
CA TYR A 253 -2.78 -5.31 9.44
C TYR A 253 -1.33 -4.84 9.57
N VAL A 254 -1.04 -3.57 9.26
CA VAL A 254 0.29 -2.99 9.47
C VAL A 254 0.67 -3.01 10.94
N LEU A 255 -0.21 -2.51 11.83
CA LEU A 255 0.04 -2.51 13.28
C LEU A 255 0.25 -3.92 13.84
N LEU A 256 -0.57 -4.88 13.40
CA LEU A 256 -0.40 -6.28 13.81
C LEU A 256 0.96 -6.83 13.35
N GLY A 257 1.35 -6.50 12.11
CA GLY A 257 2.64 -6.88 11.54
C GLY A 257 3.82 -6.34 12.32
N VAL A 258 3.85 -5.04 12.61
CA VAL A 258 4.99 -4.39 13.28
C VAL A 258 5.07 -4.71 14.78
N LEU A 259 3.93 -4.91 15.46
CA LEU A 259 3.90 -5.15 16.90
C LEU A 259 4.02 -6.62 17.29
N HIS A 260 3.48 -7.50 16.46
CA HIS A 260 3.33 -8.92 16.81
C HIS A 260 3.92 -9.89 15.77
N ASN A 261 4.51 -9.37 14.70
CA ASN A 261 5.10 -10.16 13.61
C ASN A 261 4.11 -11.15 12.98
N MET A 262 2.85 -10.73 12.85
CA MET A 262 1.73 -11.57 12.42
C MET A 262 0.83 -10.85 11.42
N GLY A 263 0.03 -11.65 10.68
CA GLY A 263 -1.04 -11.17 9.78
C GLY A 263 -2.42 -11.71 10.14
N SER A 264 -2.54 -12.50 11.24
CA SER A 264 -3.82 -13.11 11.60
C SER A 264 -4.16 -12.88 13.08
N LYS A 265 -4.22 -13.17 14.00
CA LYS A 265 -4.50 -13.02 15.44
C LYS A 265 -4.72 -11.57 15.88
N MET A 266 -5.73 -10.92 15.29
CA MET A 266 -6.10 -9.52 15.60
C MET A 266 -6.39 -9.29 17.09
N GLU A 267 -6.78 -10.35 17.83
CA GLU A 267 -7.01 -10.32 19.27
C GLU A 267 -5.79 -9.86 20.08
N LYS A 268 -4.58 -9.97 19.54
CA LYS A 268 -3.37 -9.47 20.20
C LYS A 268 -3.32 -7.94 20.33
N LEU A 269 -4.06 -7.22 19.49
CA LEU A 269 -4.19 -5.78 19.55
C LEU A 269 -5.24 -5.29 20.58
N HIS A 270 -5.96 -6.22 21.23
CA HIS A 270 -7.13 -5.92 22.06
C HIS A 270 -6.80 -5.59 23.51
N SER A 271 -5.55 -5.48 23.91
CA SER A 271 -5.18 -5.19 25.30
C SER A 271 -4.90 -3.71 25.52
N VAL A 272 -5.50 -3.14 26.58
CA VAL A 272 -5.21 -1.78 27.07
C VAL A 272 -3.72 -1.63 27.42
N ASP A 273 -3.08 -2.71 27.85
CA ASP A 273 -1.65 -2.74 28.21
C ASP A 273 -0.75 -2.42 27.00
N ASN A 274 -1.28 -2.56 25.78
CA ASN A 274 -0.58 -2.25 24.54
C ASN A 274 -0.66 -0.76 24.13
N LYS A 275 -1.37 0.10 24.86
CA LYS A 275 -1.63 1.49 24.44
C LYS A 275 -0.36 2.27 24.10
N SER A 276 0.60 2.33 25.02
CA SER A 276 1.87 3.05 24.79
C SER A 276 2.65 2.48 23.62
N THR A 277 2.75 1.16 23.56
CA THR A 277 3.47 0.45 22.47
C THR A 277 2.82 0.70 21.10
N ILE A 278 1.48 0.71 21.03
CA ILE A 278 0.77 1.04 19.79
C ILE A 278 0.98 2.49 19.38
N GLN A 279 0.97 3.42 20.36
CA GLN A 279 1.19 4.84 20.10
C GLN A 279 2.61 5.11 19.58
N GLU A 280 3.63 4.49 20.17
CA GLU A 280 5.03 4.60 19.73
C GLU A 280 5.22 4.02 18.34
N ALA A 281 4.69 2.82 18.09
CA ALA A 281 4.73 2.20 16.77
C ALA A 281 4.00 3.06 15.72
N TRP A 282 2.82 3.58 16.07
CA TRP A 282 2.09 4.48 15.18
C TRP A 282 2.89 5.74 14.84
N LYS A 283 3.54 6.35 15.84
CA LYS A 283 4.36 7.54 15.63
C LYS A 283 5.46 7.25 14.59
N LYS A 284 6.19 6.14 14.71
CA LYS A 284 7.23 5.75 13.73
C LYS A 284 6.64 5.49 12.35
N LEU A 285 5.48 4.84 12.28
CA LEU A 285 4.77 4.57 11.03
C LEU A 285 4.33 5.86 10.34
N ASP A 286 3.74 6.80 11.08
CA ASP A 286 3.18 8.05 10.57
C ASP A 286 4.28 9.04 10.15
N ASP A 287 5.30 9.21 10.99
CA ASP A 287 6.37 10.19 10.79
C ASP A 287 7.33 9.81 9.64
N VAL A 288 7.57 8.50 9.40
CA VAL A 288 8.66 8.06 8.51
C VAL A 288 8.25 6.89 7.60
N VAL A 289 7.83 5.76 8.17
CA VAL A 289 7.86 4.48 7.45
C VAL A 289 6.83 4.42 6.32
N LEU A 290 5.60 4.89 6.54
CA LEU A 290 4.55 4.86 5.52
C LEU A 290 4.93 5.71 4.31
N ASP A 291 5.41 6.93 4.54
CA ASP A 291 5.81 7.84 3.47
C ASP A 291 7.02 7.31 2.70
N TYR A 292 8.01 6.76 3.41
CA TYR A 292 9.19 6.16 2.78
C TYR A 292 8.82 5.00 1.86
N VAL A 293 7.98 4.07 2.32
CA VAL A 293 7.54 2.94 1.49
C VAL A 293 6.71 3.43 0.28
N MET A 294 5.81 4.40 0.47
CA MET A 294 5.03 4.95 -0.64
C MET A 294 5.92 5.66 -1.65
N ASN A 295 6.98 6.37 -1.19
CA ASN A 295 7.96 7.00 -2.07
C ASN A 295 8.74 5.94 -2.88
N ILE A 296 9.15 4.82 -2.30
CA ILE A 296 9.76 3.70 -3.04
C ILE A 296 8.79 3.17 -4.11
N MET A 297 7.53 2.93 -3.74
CA MET A 297 6.54 2.42 -4.69
C MET A 297 6.33 3.39 -5.85
N GLN A 298 6.29 4.69 -5.60
CA GLN A 298 6.06 5.69 -6.64
C GLN A 298 7.32 5.94 -7.49
N SER A 299 8.48 6.13 -6.86
CA SER A 299 9.70 6.52 -7.56
C SER A 299 10.41 5.35 -8.25
N GLN A 300 10.43 4.18 -7.62
CA GLN A 300 11.21 3.01 -8.05
C GLN A 300 10.33 1.91 -8.67
N ALA A 301 9.12 1.66 -8.12
CA ALA A 301 8.22 0.65 -8.64
C ALA A 301 7.15 1.21 -9.60
N PHE A 302 7.20 2.50 -9.95
CA PHE A 302 6.30 3.17 -10.90
C PHE A 302 4.80 3.05 -10.59
N VAL A 303 4.45 2.88 -9.30
CA VAL A 303 3.08 2.79 -8.83
C VAL A 303 2.60 4.18 -8.43
N ASP A 304 1.78 4.82 -9.25
CA ASP A 304 1.25 6.15 -8.97
C ASP A 304 -0.10 6.13 -8.23
N HIS A 305 -0.81 5.01 -8.29
CA HIS A 305 -2.12 4.87 -7.66
C HIS A 305 -2.42 3.42 -7.26
N THR A 306 -3.07 3.22 -6.09
CA THR A 306 -3.47 1.88 -5.63
C THR A 306 -4.41 1.13 -6.58
N LYS A 307 -5.11 1.80 -7.49
CA LYS A 307 -5.89 1.16 -8.57
C LYS A 307 -5.02 0.40 -9.59
N GLU A 308 -3.72 0.65 -9.60
CA GLU A 308 -2.78 0.01 -10.51
C GLU A 308 -2.27 -1.34 -9.97
N ILE A 309 -2.50 -1.61 -8.69
CA ILE A 309 -2.06 -2.83 -8.02
C ILE A 309 -3.24 -3.76 -7.71
N ASN A 310 -2.96 -5.05 -7.70
CA ASN A 310 -3.98 -6.08 -7.50
C ASN A 310 -4.35 -6.25 -6.02
N SER A 311 -3.35 -6.16 -5.13
CA SER A 311 -3.56 -6.22 -3.69
C SER A 311 -2.64 -5.26 -2.95
N VAL A 312 -3.23 -4.33 -2.19
CA VAL A 312 -2.50 -3.40 -1.32
C VAL A 312 -1.81 -4.11 -0.16
N TYR A 313 -2.24 -5.32 0.20
CA TYR A 313 -1.69 -6.06 1.34
C TYR A 313 -0.26 -6.58 1.09
N ALA A 314 0.23 -6.59 -0.14
CA ALA A 314 1.64 -6.81 -0.44
C ALA A 314 2.56 -5.75 0.17
N LEU A 315 2.03 -4.57 0.48
CA LEU A 315 2.81 -3.51 1.15
C LEU A 315 3.04 -3.80 2.63
N VAL A 316 2.23 -4.65 3.28
CA VAL A 316 2.37 -4.93 4.72
C VAL A 316 3.72 -5.55 5.07
N PRO A 317 4.20 -6.64 4.43
CA PRO A 317 5.54 -7.17 4.70
C PRO A 317 6.66 -6.16 4.42
N ILE A 318 6.51 -5.32 3.40
CA ILE A 318 7.49 -4.27 3.07
C ILE A 318 7.55 -3.22 4.18
N ILE A 319 6.39 -2.76 4.66
CA ILE A 319 6.30 -1.79 5.77
C ILE A 319 6.91 -2.37 7.04
N VAL A 320 6.61 -3.65 7.35
CA VAL A 320 7.18 -4.34 8.51
C VAL A 320 8.71 -4.46 8.40
N TYR A 321 9.21 -4.75 7.20
CA TYR A 321 10.66 -4.82 6.95
C TYR A 321 11.34 -3.48 7.21
N VAL A 322 10.82 -2.41 6.63
CA VAL A 322 11.37 -1.04 6.83
C VAL A 322 11.25 -0.61 8.28
N PHE A 323 10.12 -0.91 8.95
CA PHE A 323 9.90 -0.57 10.36
C PHE A 323 10.95 -1.18 11.28
N ASN A 324 11.37 -2.42 11.01
CA ASN A 324 12.37 -3.15 11.81
C ASN A 324 13.83 -2.88 11.38
N LYS A 325 14.04 -2.08 10.33
CA LYS A 325 15.39 -1.77 9.86
C LYS A 325 16.03 -0.68 10.72
N ASP A 326 17.27 -0.89 11.07
CA ASP A 326 18.09 0.13 11.75
C ASP A 326 18.37 1.29 10.78
N GLY A 327 18.09 2.53 11.21
CA GLY A 327 18.25 3.73 10.39
C GLY A 327 17.09 3.98 9.39
N ASP A 328 16.05 3.14 9.39
CA ASP A 328 14.80 3.31 8.62
C ASP A 328 14.98 3.46 7.09
N LYS A 329 16.11 3.03 6.53
CA LYS A 329 16.42 3.11 5.09
C LYS A 329 16.88 1.77 4.55
N LEU A 330 16.54 1.51 3.30
CA LEU A 330 16.97 0.34 2.55
C LEU A 330 18.11 0.71 1.60
N SER A 331 19.08 -0.19 1.43
CA SER A 331 20.06 -0.09 0.36
C SER A 331 19.39 -0.27 -1.02
N GLN A 332 20.04 0.17 -2.09
CA GLN A 332 19.51 0.00 -3.46
C GLN A 332 19.25 -1.48 -3.79
N ILE A 333 20.13 -2.37 -3.37
CA ILE A 333 19.95 -3.83 -3.57
C ILE A 333 18.69 -4.33 -2.86
N GLU A 334 18.44 -3.89 -1.62
CA GLU A 334 17.23 -4.26 -0.88
C GLU A 334 15.98 -3.69 -1.56
N ILE A 335 16.01 -2.45 -2.02
CA ILE A 335 14.91 -1.83 -2.78
C ILE A 335 14.60 -2.65 -4.03
N LYS A 336 15.61 -3.04 -4.81
CA LYS A 336 15.46 -3.87 -6.01
C LYS A 336 14.82 -5.24 -5.69
N LYS A 337 15.26 -5.91 -4.62
CA LYS A 337 14.67 -7.19 -4.16
C LYS A 337 13.21 -7.02 -3.69
N VAL A 338 12.92 -5.95 -2.96
CA VAL A 338 11.56 -5.59 -2.54
C VAL A 338 10.65 -5.39 -3.75
N ILE A 339 11.07 -4.61 -4.73
CA ILE A 339 10.30 -4.30 -5.94
C ILE A 339 10.08 -5.57 -6.78
N LYS A 340 11.09 -6.39 -6.98
CA LYS A 340 10.98 -7.66 -7.72
C LYS A 340 9.94 -8.57 -7.06
N TRP A 341 10.06 -8.79 -5.76
CA TRP A 341 9.05 -9.55 -5.03
C TRP A 341 7.66 -8.91 -5.08
N PHE A 342 7.56 -7.59 -4.93
CA PHE A 342 6.29 -6.87 -5.02
C PHE A 342 5.59 -7.15 -6.36
N TYR A 343 6.28 -7.02 -7.49
CA TYR A 343 5.70 -7.30 -8.79
C TYR A 343 5.20 -8.75 -8.91
N TYR A 344 6.02 -9.72 -8.50
CA TYR A 344 5.60 -11.13 -8.52
C TYR A 344 4.44 -11.41 -7.56
N SER A 345 4.37 -10.76 -6.40
CA SER A 345 3.24 -10.88 -5.48
C SER A 345 1.92 -10.41 -6.12
N GLN A 346 1.98 -9.38 -6.99
CA GLN A 346 0.84 -8.88 -7.73
C GLN A 346 0.44 -9.83 -8.87
N ILE A 347 1.36 -10.16 -9.78
CA ILE A 347 1.05 -10.97 -10.97
C ILE A 347 0.72 -12.42 -10.62
N ARG A 348 1.29 -12.98 -9.58
CA ARG A 348 0.98 -14.34 -9.07
C ARG A 348 -0.13 -14.35 -8.01
N GLN A 349 -0.75 -13.17 -7.78
CA GLN A 349 -1.96 -13.00 -6.98
C GLN A 349 -1.83 -13.57 -5.55
N ARG A 350 -0.70 -13.28 -4.88
CA ARG A 350 -0.38 -13.84 -3.57
C ARG A 350 -1.46 -13.63 -2.53
N TYR A 351 -2.07 -12.44 -2.48
CA TYR A 351 -2.98 -12.03 -1.40
C TYR A 351 -4.45 -11.97 -1.79
N ILE A 352 -4.89 -12.65 -2.85
CA ILE A 352 -6.31 -12.70 -3.24
C ILE A 352 -7.11 -13.67 -2.35
N SER A 353 -6.47 -14.72 -1.84
CA SER A 353 -7.10 -15.70 -0.96
C SER A 353 -6.23 -15.99 0.24
N GLN A 354 -6.85 -16.41 1.35
CA GLN A 354 -6.16 -16.78 2.60
C GLN A 354 -5.23 -15.65 3.12
N LEU A 355 -5.70 -14.40 3.02
CA LEU A 355 -4.93 -13.21 3.34
C LEU A 355 -4.25 -13.27 4.72
N PRO A 356 -4.95 -13.55 5.85
CA PRO A 356 -4.34 -13.56 7.17
C PRO A 356 -3.20 -14.58 7.29
N GLN A 357 -3.41 -15.81 6.80
CA GLN A 357 -2.42 -16.90 6.89
C GLN A 357 -1.17 -16.63 6.04
N LYS A 358 -1.38 -16.06 4.84
CA LYS A 358 -0.26 -15.67 3.97
C LYS A 358 0.52 -14.51 4.54
N LEU A 359 -0.15 -13.52 5.15
CA LEU A 359 0.52 -12.44 5.85
C LEU A 359 1.31 -12.94 7.06
N ASP A 360 0.76 -13.87 7.86
CA ASP A 360 1.49 -14.50 8.97
C ASP A 360 2.81 -15.08 8.51
N LYS A 361 2.76 -15.88 7.42
CA LYS A 361 3.94 -16.52 6.86
C LYS A 361 4.95 -15.52 6.36
N ASP A 362 4.50 -14.53 5.58
CA ASP A 362 5.37 -13.58 4.90
C ASP A 362 5.98 -12.57 5.88
N VAL A 363 5.20 -12.06 6.83
CA VAL A 363 5.70 -11.20 7.90
C VAL A 363 6.68 -11.95 8.81
N GLY A 364 6.37 -13.20 9.16
CA GLY A 364 7.29 -14.06 9.93
C GLY A 364 8.64 -14.27 9.23
N ILE A 365 8.66 -14.39 7.90
CA ILE A 365 9.91 -14.50 7.12
C ILE A 365 10.67 -13.18 7.13
N VAL A 366 9.97 -12.08 6.92
CA VAL A 366 10.56 -10.73 6.87
C VAL A 366 11.28 -10.38 8.17
N VAL A 367 10.72 -10.78 9.31
CA VAL A 367 11.30 -10.46 10.63
C VAL A 367 12.44 -11.40 11.03
N ASN A 368 12.35 -12.70 10.65
CA ASN A 368 13.24 -13.72 11.21
C ASN A 368 14.35 -14.19 10.26
N GLN A 369 14.42 -13.67 9.03
CA GLN A 369 15.32 -14.20 8.02
C GLN A 369 16.22 -13.14 7.43
N GLU A 370 17.46 -13.50 7.14
CA GLU A 370 18.33 -12.73 6.26
C GLU A 370 17.85 -12.86 4.80
N ASN A 371 17.98 -11.79 4.03
CA ASN A 371 17.50 -11.70 2.64
C ASN A 371 16.05 -12.20 2.45
N PRO A 372 15.07 -11.63 3.20
CA PRO A 372 13.73 -12.19 3.29
C PRO A 372 12.99 -12.19 1.96
N PHE A 373 13.21 -11.18 1.11
CA PHE A 373 12.49 -11.06 -0.17
C PHE A 373 12.90 -12.12 -1.19
N ASP A 374 14.13 -12.60 -1.17
CA ASP A 374 14.56 -13.75 -1.97
C ASP A 374 13.81 -15.02 -1.55
N LYS A 375 13.65 -15.24 -0.23
CA LYS A 375 12.89 -16.38 0.31
C LYS A 375 11.40 -16.28 -0.01
N LEU A 376 10.83 -15.08 0.10
CA LEU A 376 9.44 -14.81 -0.28
C LEU A 376 9.21 -15.04 -1.78
N LEU A 377 10.17 -14.67 -2.63
CA LEU A 377 10.12 -14.93 -4.06
C LEU A 377 10.17 -16.45 -4.36
N ASN A 378 11.04 -17.18 -3.68
CA ASN A 378 11.12 -18.64 -3.80
C ASN A 378 9.81 -19.35 -3.41
N ILE A 379 9.07 -18.83 -2.43
CA ILE A 379 7.74 -19.36 -2.08
C ILE A 379 6.76 -19.16 -3.24
N ILE A 380 6.77 -18.01 -3.88
CA ILE A 380 5.93 -17.77 -5.07
C ILE A 380 6.34 -18.71 -6.19
N ALA A 381 7.66 -18.88 -6.43
CA ALA A 381 8.20 -19.77 -7.46
C ALA A 381 7.81 -21.24 -7.26
N ALA A 382 7.73 -21.69 -6.02
CA ALA A 382 7.29 -23.04 -5.69
C ALA A 382 5.78 -23.27 -5.93
N GLU A 383 4.97 -22.22 -5.85
CA GLU A 383 3.52 -22.29 -6.08
C GLU A 383 3.15 -22.12 -7.56
N ARG A 384 3.87 -21.25 -8.27
CA ARG A 384 3.60 -20.87 -9.68
C ARG A 384 4.89 -20.49 -10.40
N PRO A 385 5.06 -20.84 -11.71
CA PRO A 385 6.21 -20.38 -12.49
C PRO A 385 6.36 -18.86 -12.41
N LEU A 386 7.59 -18.37 -12.24
CA LEU A 386 7.87 -16.94 -12.26
C LEU A 386 7.81 -16.40 -13.69
N GLU A 387 8.28 -17.18 -14.68
CA GLU A 387 8.25 -16.80 -16.09
C GLU A 387 6.82 -16.58 -16.58
N ILE A 388 6.62 -15.46 -17.25
CA ILE A 388 5.35 -15.08 -17.88
C ILE A 388 5.31 -15.69 -19.27
N SER A 389 4.35 -16.55 -19.56
CA SER A 389 4.14 -17.10 -20.88
C SER A 389 3.23 -16.20 -21.73
N LYS A 390 3.38 -16.26 -23.06
CA LYS A 390 2.48 -15.55 -23.98
C LYS A 390 1.01 -15.96 -23.81
N ASP A 391 0.76 -17.20 -23.41
CA ASP A 391 -0.58 -17.73 -23.25
C ASP A 391 -1.35 -17.13 -22.07
N GLU A 392 -0.61 -16.58 -21.08
CA GLU A 392 -1.21 -15.86 -19.95
C GLU A 392 -1.91 -14.55 -20.36
N PHE A 393 -1.69 -14.04 -21.57
CA PHE A 393 -2.37 -12.84 -22.09
C PHE A 393 -3.68 -13.15 -22.80
N VAL A 394 -3.92 -14.40 -23.20
CA VAL A 394 -5.06 -14.78 -24.06
C VAL A 394 -6.40 -14.44 -23.38
N GLY A 395 -7.14 -13.52 -23.98
CA GLY A 395 -8.44 -13.08 -23.48
C GLY A 395 -8.42 -12.29 -22.17
N VAL A 396 -7.26 -11.85 -21.72
CA VAL A 396 -7.06 -11.16 -20.43
C VAL A 396 -7.40 -9.68 -20.53
N GLY A 397 -8.36 -9.23 -19.72
CA GLY A 397 -8.82 -7.84 -19.66
C GLY A 397 -8.09 -7.00 -18.59
N VAL A 398 -8.46 -5.73 -18.51
CA VAL A 398 -7.84 -4.69 -17.65
C VAL A 398 -7.93 -4.93 -16.14
N SER A 399 -8.71 -5.89 -15.69
CA SER A 399 -8.78 -6.27 -14.27
C SER A 399 -7.70 -7.27 -13.85
N HIS A 400 -6.92 -7.80 -14.79
CA HIS A 400 -5.88 -8.77 -14.50
C HIS A 400 -4.59 -8.10 -14.03
N ALA A 401 -3.82 -8.80 -13.18
CA ALA A 401 -2.58 -8.25 -12.60
C ALA A 401 -1.47 -7.96 -13.64
N LEU A 402 -1.42 -8.69 -14.75
CA LEU A 402 -0.51 -8.41 -15.86
C LEU A 402 -0.71 -7.01 -16.45
N TRP A 403 -1.94 -6.47 -16.38
CA TRP A 403 -2.22 -5.11 -16.81
C TRP A 403 -1.47 -4.06 -15.96
N GLY A 404 -1.38 -4.27 -14.65
CA GLY A 404 -0.56 -3.44 -13.74
C GLY A 404 0.91 -3.50 -14.12
N LEU A 405 1.48 -4.70 -14.24
CA LEU A 405 2.89 -4.89 -14.59
C LEU A 405 3.24 -4.26 -15.95
N MET A 406 2.38 -4.43 -16.96
CA MET A 406 2.56 -3.84 -18.28
C MET A 406 2.65 -2.31 -18.20
N ARG A 407 1.82 -1.67 -17.36
CA ARG A 407 1.88 -0.22 -17.12
C ARG A 407 3.17 0.21 -16.42
N PHE A 408 3.62 -0.53 -15.40
CA PHE A 408 4.88 -0.26 -14.69
C PHE A 408 6.07 -0.36 -15.66
N TYR A 409 6.09 -1.40 -16.48
CA TYR A 409 7.11 -1.58 -17.53
C TYR A 409 7.12 -0.39 -18.50
N PHE A 410 5.98 0.03 -19.04
CA PHE A 410 5.95 1.17 -19.98
C PHE A 410 6.40 2.48 -19.33
N LYS A 411 6.04 2.71 -18.07
CA LYS A 411 6.52 3.86 -17.30
C LYS A 411 8.04 3.81 -17.09
N SER A 412 8.60 2.65 -16.79
CA SER A 412 10.03 2.45 -16.57
C SER A 412 10.84 2.70 -17.85
N LYS A 413 10.31 2.32 -19.02
CA LYS A 413 10.95 2.54 -20.33
C LYS A 413 10.73 3.95 -20.88
N GLY A 414 10.06 4.83 -20.14
CA GLY A 414 9.79 6.19 -20.60
C GLY A 414 8.85 6.25 -21.79
N ALA A 415 7.91 5.31 -21.91
CA ALA A 415 6.95 5.29 -23.00
C ALA A 415 6.23 6.64 -23.17
N ILE A 416 5.91 6.98 -24.39
CA ILE A 416 5.29 8.25 -24.77
C ILE A 416 3.87 8.04 -25.28
N CYS A 417 3.05 9.04 -25.06
CA CYS A 417 1.68 9.09 -25.57
C CYS A 417 1.67 9.15 -27.10
N PHE A 418 0.86 8.33 -27.75
CA PHE A 418 0.77 8.23 -29.20
C PHE A 418 0.40 9.53 -29.93
N SER A 419 -0.30 10.43 -29.28
CA SER A 419 -0.75 11.65 -29.95
C SER A 419 0.03 12.90 -29.59
N THR A 420 0.62 12.96 -28.42
CA THR A 420 1.30 14.17 -27.92
C THR A 420 2.81 14.03 -27.85
N GLY A 421 3.35 12.81 -27.93
CA GLY A 421 4.76 12.54 -27.71
C GLY A 421 5.24 12.78 -26.27
N ILE A 422 4.31 13.06 -25.34
CA ILE A 422 4.64 13.32 -23.94
C ILE A 422 4.88 12.00 -23.22
N ASN A 423 5.91 11.95 -22.37
CA ASN A 423 6.18 10.81 -21.50
C ASN A 423 4.99 10.53 -20.56
N ILE A 424 4.61 9.24 -20.46
CA ILE A 424 3.42 8.81 -19.71
C ILE A 424 3.63 8.75 -18.19
N ARG A 425 4.84 9.00 -17.69
CA ARG A 425 5.18 8.86 -16.26
C ARG A 425 4.50 9.89 -15.35
N LYS A 426 4.35 11.14 -15.82
CA LYS A 426 3.72 12.22 -15.04
C LYS A 426 2.87 13.10 -15.94
N ASN A 427 1.55 12.95 -15.85
CA ASN A 427 0.62 13.86 -16.50
C ASN A 427 -0.06 14.74 -15.46
N MET A 428 -0.02 16.04 -15.68
CA MET A 428 -0.68 17.03 -14.84
C MET A 428 -1.85 17.66 -15.58
N GLY A 429 -2.96 17.89 -14.84
CA GLY A 429 -4.15 18.57 -15.33
C GLY A 429 -5.24 17.64 -15.86
N LYS A 430 -6.48 18.13 -15.82
CA LYS A 430 -7.69 17.35 -16.15
C LYS A 430 -7.75 16.86 -17.61
N LYS A 431 -7.14 17.59 -18.54
CA LYS A 431 -7.22 17.29 -19.99
C LYS A 431 -6.11 16.35 -20.48
N TYR A 432 -5.06 16.16 -19.69
CA TYR A 432 -3.92 15.28 -20.02
C TYR A 432 -3.92 13.99 -19.21
N GLY A 433 -5.07 13.57 -18.66
CA GLY A 433 -5.23 12.28 -18.03
C GLY A 433 -4.83 11.15 -18.99
N LEU A 434 -4.12 10.13 -18.47
CA LEU A 434 -3.79 8.96 -19.26
C LEU A 434 -5.01 8.07 -19.40
N GLU A 435 -5.31 7.72 -20.63
CA GLU A 435 -6.31 6.71 -20.97
C GLU A 435 -5.66 5.52 -21.66
N TRP A 436 -6.23 4.35 -21.42
CA TRP A 436 -5.78 3.10 -22.01
C TRP A 436 -6.83 2.62 -22.98
N ASP A 437 -6.65 2.93 -24.24
CA ASP A 437 -7.63 2.62 -25.25
C ASP A 437 -7.18 1.50 -26.21
N HIS A 438 -8.13 0.99 -26.96
CA HIS A 438 -7.91 -0.06 -27.93
C HIS A 438 -7.04 0.41 -29.09
N ILE A 439 -6.04 -0.39 -29.45
CA ILE A 439 -5.24 -0.19 -30.65
C ILE A 439 -6.11 -0.39 -31.89
N PHE A 440 -6.80 -1.53 -31.98
CA PHE A 440 -7.86 -1.72 -32.94
C PHE A 440 -9.19 -1.31 -32.28
N PRO A 441 -9.86 -0.24 -32.76
CA PRO A 441 -11.05 0.30 -32.12
C PRO A 441 -12.16 -0.75 -31.97
N TYR A 442 -12.74 -0.82 -30.76
CA TYR A 442 -13.76 -1.84 -30.49
C TYR A 442 -15.00 -1.70 -31.36
N SER A 443 -15.38 -0.51 -31.80
CA SER A 443 -16.47 -0.28 -32.75
C SER A 443 -16.25 -1.05 -34.05
N ILE A 444 -15.06 -0.96 -34.62
CA ILE A 444 -14.69 -1.67 -35.86
C ILE A 444 -14.65 -3.18 -35.63
N LEU A 445 -14.02 -3.62 -34.54
CA LEU A 445 -13.93 -5.05 -34.21
C LEU A 445 -15.33 -5.65 -33.98
N ARG A 446 -16.22 -4.94 -33.29
CA ARG A 446 -17.60 -5.37 -33.03
C ARG A 446 -18.35 -5.64 -34.34
N ASP A 447 -18.24 -4.71 -35.30
CA ASP A 447 -18.92 -4.78 -36.58
C ASP A 447 -18.33 -5.89 -37.49
N ASN A 448 -17.13 -6.37 -37.15
CA ASN A 448 -16.44 -7.51 -37.78
C ASN A 448 -16.49 -8.81 -36.96
N GLY A 449 -17.50 -8.96 -36.09
CA GLY A 449 -17.80 -10.22 -35.41
C GLY A 449 -17.16 -10.40 -34.03
N TYR A 450 -16.37 -9.42 -33.54
CA TYR A 450 -15.78 -9.44 -32.19
C TYR A 450 -16.74 -8.84 -31.14
N SER A 451 -17.99 -9.29 -31.15
CA SER A 451 -19.07 -8.77 -30.29
C SER A 451 -19.38 -9.73 -29.14
N LYS A 452 -20.22 -9.27 -28.19
CA LYS A 452 -20.67 -10.06 -27.04
C LYS A 452 -21.39 -11.36 -27.44
N ASN A 453 -21.88 -11.48 -28.69
CA ASN A 453 -22.51 -12.68 -29.20
C ASN A 453 -21.50 -13.82 -29.45
N ASN A 454 -20.23 -13.49 -29.66
CA ASN A 454 -19.11 -14.43 -29.71
C ASN A 454 -18.15 -14.15 -28.55
N ARG A 455 -18.32 -14.89 -27.44
CA ARG A 455 -17.57 -14.65 -26.19
C ARG A 455 -16.05 -14.71 -26.37
N LEU A 456 -15.55 -15.63 -27.20
CA LEU A 456 -14.10 -15.76 -27.43
C LEU A 456 -13.55 -14.56 -28.20
N LYS A 457 -14.16 -14.21 -29.34
CA LYS A 457 -13.75 -13.04 -30.13
C LYS A 457 -13.91 -11.73 -29.34
N TYR A 458 -14.98 -11.62 -28.54
CA TYR A 458 -15.15 -10.48 -27.64
C TYR A 458 -14.00 -10.36 -26.62
N SER A 459 -13.54 -11.49 -26.05
CA SER A 459 -12.40 -11.45 -25.12
C SER A 459 -11.11 -10.98 -25.80
N TYR A 460 -10.87 -11.35 -27.04
CA TYR A 460 -9.73 -10.86 -27.85
C TYR A 460 -9.82 -9.34 -28.10
N ALA A 461 -11.01 -8.83 -28.44
CA ALA A 461 -11.19 -7.39 -28.61
C ALA A 461 -10.91 -6.60 -27.34
N GLN A 462 -11.22 -7.16 -26.16
CA GLN A 462 -11.03 -6.52 -24.85
C GLN A 462 -9.66 -6.83 -24.20
N GLU A 463 -8.83 -7.61 -24.85
CA GLU A 463 -7.53 -8.06 -24.35
C GLU A 463 -6.58 -6.89 -24.10
N ILE A 464 -5.78 -6.99 -23.05
CA ILE A 464 -4.78 -5.94 -22.71
C ILE A 464 -3.74 -5.75 -23.82
N THR A 465 -3.47 -6.78 -24.61
CA THR A 465 -2.59 -6.69 -25.79
C THR A 465 -3.20 -5.90 -26.96
N ASN A 466 -4.49 -5.60 -26.93
CA ASN A 466 -5.13 -4.64 -27.83
C ASN A 466 -5.21 -3.22 -27.21
N ARG A 467 -4.36 -2.89 -26.22
CA ARG A 467 -4.42 -1.57 -25.57
C ARG A 467 -3.09 -0.85 -25.61
N ALA A 468 -3.17 0.47 -25.75
CA ALA A 468 -2.05 1.40 -25.69
C ALA A 468 -2.38 2.58 -24.80
N VAL A 469 -1.33 3.30 -24.36
CA VAL A 469 -1.47 4.49 -23.55
C VAL A 469 -1.55 5.72 -24.42
N LEU A 470 -2.59 6.52 -24.22
CA LEU A 470 -2.75 7.83 -24.84
C LEU A 470 -3.37 8.81 -23.85
N THR A 471 -3.30 10.11 -24.14
CA THR A 471 -4.01 11.11 -23.35
C THR A 471 -5.49 11.11 -23.68
N GLU A 472 -6.32 11.62 -22.76
CA GLU A 472 -7.78 11.76 -22.96
C GLU A 472 -8.12 12.54 -24.26
N ILE A 473 -7.36 13.58 -24.56
CA ILE A 473 -7.56 14.34 -25.80
C ILE A 473 -7.28 13.50 -27.03
N ALA A 474 -6.19 12.74 -26.97
CA ALA A 474 -5.79 11.85 -28.04
C ALA A 474 -6.82 10.76 -28.31
N ASN A 475 -7.37 10.18 -27.25
CA ASN A 475 -8.39 9.17 -27.32
C ASN A 475 -9.68 9.70 -27.98
N ARG A 476 -10.09 10.89 -27.62
CA ARG A 476 -11.27 11.54 -28.24
C ARG A 476 -11.06 11.87 -29.72
N ASN A 477 -9.84 12.28 -30.11
CA ASN A 477 -9.51 12.66 -31.50
C ASN A 477 -9.32 11.44 -32.41
N LYS A 478 -8.82 10.31 -31.88
CA LYS A 478 -8.63 9.06 -32.61
C LYS A 478 -9.94 8.51 -33.19
N SER A 479 -11.05 8.75 -32.45
CA SER A 479 -12.41 8.33 -32.84
C SER A 479 -12.47 6.85 -33.31
N ASN A 480 -12.76 6.59 -34.57
CA ASN A 480 -12.92 5.26 -35.15
C ASN A 480 -11.97 5.02 -36.32
N ASP A 481 -10.82 5.65 -36.35
CA ASP A 481 -9.86 5.47 -37.44
C ASP A 481 -9.33 4.02 -37.44
N MET A 482 -9.11 3.48 -38.65
CA MET A 482 -8.54 2.13 -38.80
C MET A 482 -7.14 2.09 -38.20
N ALA A 483 -6.79 1.00 -37.51
CA ALA A 483 -5.47 0.86 -36.88
C ALA A 483 -4.32 1.10 -37.84
N GLU A 484 -4.42 0.59 -39.08
CA GLU A 484 -3.43 0.78 -40.14
C GLU A 484 -3.15 2.26 -40.41
N GLN A 485 -4.17 3.10 -40.42
CA GLN A 485 -4.01 4.53 -40.73
C GLN A 485 -3.36 5.28 -39.60
N TYR A 486 -3.95 5.21 -38.38
CA TYR A 486 -3.44 6.01 -37.29
C TYR A 486 -2.09 5.53 -36.74
N LEU A 487 -1.79 4.20 -36.79
CA LEU A 487 -0.47 3.69 -36.39
C LEU A 487 0.62 4.13 -37.36
N ALA A 488 0.30 4.24 -38.69
CA ALA A 488 1.22 4.82 -39.65
C ALA A 488 1.54 6.28 -39.34
N GLU A 489 0.53 7.10 -39.05
CA GLU A 489 0.72 8.49 -38.63
C GLU A 489 1.55 8.62 -37.35
N ILE A 490 1.32 7.75 -36.36
CA ILE A 490 2.11 7.73 -35.12
C ILE A 490 3.56 7.35 -35.41
N SER A 491 3.79 6.29 -36.19
CA SER A 491 5.12 5.83 -36.55
C SER A 491 5.92 6.91 -37.26
N ASP A 492 5.27 7.67 -38.15
CA ASP A 492 5.92 8.75 -38.90
C ASP A 492 6.20 9.97 -38.00
N LYS A 493 5.33 10.26 -37.06
CA LYS A 493 5.42 11.45 -36.18
C LYS A 493 6.27 11.20 -34.92
N PHE A 494 6.18 10.02 -34.36
CA PHE A 494 6.87 9.59 -33.13
C PHE A 494 7.46 8.20 -33.31
N PRO A 495 8.60 8.04 -33.99
CA PRO A 495 9.16 6.74 -34.37
C PRO A 495 9.27 5.71 -33.24
N ASP A 496 9.64 6.16 -32.01
CA ASP A 496 9.82 5.28 -30.85
C ASP A 496 8.53 4.93 -30.11
N ALA A 497 7.41 5.62 -30.37
CA ALA A 497 6.18 5.48 -29.60
C ALA A 497 5.62 4.05 -29.65
N LEU A 498 5.64 3.41 -30.79
CA LEU A 498 5.14 2.05 -30.99
C LEU A 498 6.04 1.05 -30.27
N LYS A 499 7.35 1.15 -30.48
CA LYS A 499 8.36 0.28 -29.87
C LYS A 499 8.33 0.35 -28.34
N LEU A 500 8.28 1.55 -27.75
CA LEU A 500 8.23 1.76 -26.31
C LEU A 500 6.97 1.20 -25.65
N GLN A 501 5.92 0.95 -26.43
CA GLN A 501 4.69 0.30 -25.96
C GLN A 501 4.52 -1.13 -26.49
N CYS A 502 5.58 -1.76 -26.99
CA CYS A 502 5.57 -3.12 -27.55
C CYS A 502 4.48 -3.32 -28.62
N VAL A 503 4.30 -2.35 -29.51
CA VAL A 503 3.39 -2.50 -30.66
C VAL A 503 4.24 -2.99 -31.84
N PRO A 504 3.85 -4.13 -32.48
CA PRO A 504 4.57 -4.63 -33.66
C PRO A 504 4.68 -3.57 -34.76
N GLU A 505 5.89 -3.36 -35.30
CA GLU A 505 6.16 -2.33 -36.31
C GLU A 505 5.88 -2.80 -37.74
N ASP A 506 5.62 -4.11 -37.96
CA ASP A 506 5.22 -4.65 -39.25
C ASP A 506 3.79 -4.12 -39.61
N ARG A 507 3.77 -3.26 -40.64
CA ARG A 507 2.54 -2.60 -41.12
C ARG A 507 1.46 -3.57 -41.61
N GLU A 508 1.86 -4.75 -42.10
CA GLU A 508 0.91 -5.80 -42.49
C GLU A 508 0.04 -6.29 -41.29
N LEU A 509 0.60 -6.29 -40.11
CA LEU A 509 -0.11 -6.67 -38.89
C LEU A 509 -1.16 -5.61 -38.44
N TRP A 510 -1.10 -4.38 -38.95
CA TRP A 510 -2.04 -3.32 -38.58
C TRP A 510 -3.37 -3.41 -39.33
N LYS A 511 -3.46 -4.28 -40.38
CA LYS A 511 -4.68 -4.52 -41.11
C LYS A 511 -5.68 -5.33 -40.27
N LEU A 512 -6.96 -5.01 -40.42
CA LEU A 512 -8.02 -5.64 -39.63
C LEU A 512 -8.09 -7.16 -39.78
N GLU A 513 -7.83 -7.67 -40.98
CA GLU A 513 -7.79 -9.11 -41.27
C GLU A 513 -6.70 -9.85 -40.50
N ASN A 514 -5.64 -9.15 -40.08
CA ASN A 514 -4.51 -9.70 -39.35
C ASN A 514 -4.61 -9.45 -37.82
N PHE A 515 -5.76 -9.01 -37.31
CA PHE A 515 -5.94 -8.64 -35.91
C PHE A 515 -5.51 -9.74 -34.91
N GLU A 516 -5.90 -10.99 -35.14
CA GLU A 516 -5.52 -12.10 -34.24
C GLU A 516 -4.01 -12.40 -34.32
N VAL A 517 -3.40 -12.26 -35.51
CA VAL A 517 -1.94 -12.40 -35.69
C VAL A 517 -1.19 -11.24 -35.01
N PHE A 518 -1.71 -10.02 -35.07
CA PHE A 518 -1.20 -8.87 -34.32
C PHE A 518 -1.21 -9.15 -32.81
N LEU A 519 -2.32 -9.66 -32.25
CA LEU A 519 -2.39 -10.02 -30.84
C LEU A 519 -1.35 -11.07 -30.46
N GLU A 520 -1.20 -12.12 -31.27
CA GLU A 520 -0.20 -13.17 -31.02
C GLU A 520 1.24 -12.65 -31.03
N ASN A 521 1.61 -11.82 -32.00
CA ASN A 521 2.93 -11.20 -32.04
C ASN A 521 3.17 -10.33 -30.82
N ARG A 522 2.19 -9.52 -30.44
CA ARG A 522 2.33 -8.63 -29.28
C ARG A 522 2.37 -9.37 -27.96
N ARG A 523 1.65 -10.51 -27.81
CA ARG A 523 1.75 -11.40 -26.62
C ARG A 523 3.18 -11.93 -26.47
N VAL A 524 3.78 -12.41 -27.55
CA VAL A 524 5.17 -12.89 -27.54
C VAL A 524 6.12 -11.78 -27.14
N GLN A 525 6.01 -10.61 -27.74
CA GLN A 525 6.88 -9.49 -27.45
C GLN A 525 6.73 -8.99 -26.02
N LEU A 526 5.49 -8.85 -25.52
CA LEU A 526 5.22 -8.45 -24.13
C LEU A 526 5.73 -9.49 -23.13
N ALA A 527 5.52 -10.78 -23.37
CA ALA A 527 6.05 -11.83 -22.49
C ALA A 527 7.58 -11.75 -22.39
N LEU A 528 8.28 -11.61 -23.54
CA LEU A 528 9.74 -11.48 -23.59
C LEU A 528 10.22 -10.24 -22.81
N GLU A 529 9.66 -9.08 -23.10
CA GLU A 529 10.08 -7.81 -22.53
C GLU A 529 9.76 -7.70 -21.02
N LEU A 530 8.60 -8.21 -20.58
CA LEU A 530 8.26 -8.22 -19.17
C LEU A 530 9.12 -9.20 -18.37
N ASN A 531 9.44 -10.38 -18.89
CA ASN A 531 10.38 -11.30 -18.25
C ASN A 531 11.78 -10.68 -18.15
N LYS A 532 12.25 -10.05 -19.22
CA LYS A 532 13.52 -9.31 -19.20
C LYS A 532 13.50 -8.20 -18.14
N PHE A 533 12.47 -7.35 -18.13
CA PHE A 533 12.30 -6.29 -17.15
C PHE A 533 12.35 -6.81 -15.70
N LEU A 534 11.65 -7.92 -15.40
CA LEU A 534 11.64 -8.52 -14.07
C LEU A 534 12.98 -9.15 -13.68
N ASN A 535 13.73 -9.67 -14.62
CA ASN A 535 15.08 -10.22 -14.38
C ASN A 535 16.09 -9.09 -14.15
N ASP A 536 16.09 -8.09 -15.00
CA ASP A 536 17.00 -6.94 -14.95
C ASP A 536 16.90 -6.13 -13.65
N ILE A 537 15.75 -6.19 -12.92
CA ILE A 537 15.58 -5.45 -11.65
C ILE A 537 16.69 -5.77 -10.64
N THR A 538 17.13 -7.01 -10.57
CA THR A 538 18.15 -7.47 -9.59
C THR A 538 19.50 -7.75 -10.25
N GLU A 539 19.59 -7.69 -11.57
CA GLU A 539 20.87 -7.66 -12.23
C GLU A 539 21.49 -6.27 -11.96
N THR A 540 22.52 -6.25 -11.15
CA THR A 540 23.39 -5.10 -11.06
C THR A 540 24.15 -5.04 -12.37
N SER A 541 23.88 -4.06 -13.23
CA SER A 541 24.81 -3.73 -14.29
C SER A 541 26.13 -3.32 -13.63
N GLU A 542 27.26 -3.71 -14.21
CA GLU A 542 28.57 -3.21 -13.76
C GLU A 542 28.54 -1.68 -13.66
N ASP A 543 27.82 -0.99 -14.55
CA ASP A 543 27.64 0.46 -14.58
C ASP A 543 26.90 1.06 -13.38
N GLU A 544 25.95 0.32 -12.70
CA GLU A 544 25.22 0.83 -11.52
C GLU A 544 26.01 0.65 -10.22
N VAL A 545 26.81 -0.42 -10.13
CA VAL A 545 27.75 -0.60 -9.01
C VAL A 545 28.82 0.50 -9.05
N ASP A 546 29.23 0.85 -10.25
CA ASP A 546 30.18 1.95 -10.47
C ASP A 546 29.59 3.32 -10.07
N MET A 547 28.30 3.60 -10.32
CA MET A 547 27.68 4.88 -9.95
C MET A 547 27.55 5.07 -8.43
N ASP A 548 27.09 4.07 -7.68
CA ASP A 548 27.01 4.13 -6.21
C ASP A 548 28.40 4.28 -5.57
N LEU A 549 29.40 3.62 -6.17
CA LEU A 549 30.78 3.68 -5.74
C LEU A 549 31.44 5.04 -6.07
N ILE A 550 31.13 5.59 -7.24
CA ILE A 550 31.56 6.94 -7.64
C ILE A 550 30.99 7.99 -6.68
N GLU A 551 29.68 7.94 -6.38
CA GLU A 551 29.03 8.83 -5.43
C GLU A 551 29.66 8.70 -4.02
N MET A 552 30.02 7.46 -3.61
CA MET A 552 30.71 7.22 -2.35
C MET A 552 32.13 7.84 -2.32
N ILE A 553 32.85 7.73 -3.41
CA ILE A 553 34.19 8.35 -3.55
C ILE A 553 34.09 9.87 -3.59
N GLU A 554 33.14 10.43 -4.34
CA GLU A 554 32.90 11.88 -4.44
C GLU A 554 32.43 12.50 -3.11
N ALA A 555 31.73 11.73 -2.27
CA ALA A 555 31.34 12.18 -0.94
C ALA A 555 32.51 12.28 0.06
N GLY A 556 33.66 11.66 -0.25
CA GLY A 556 34.87 11.70 0.53
C GLY A 556 34.88 10.81 1.77
N GLU A 557 36.03 10.82 2.49
CA GLU A 557 36.16 10.04 3.73
C GLU A 557 35.22 10.52 4.85
N ASN A 558 34.68 9.58 5.59
CA ASN A 558 33.76 9.85 6.71
C ASN A 558 33.88 8.77 7.81
N SER A 559 32.89 8.68 8.71
CA SER A 559 32.87 7.65 9.76
C SER A 559 32.79 6.22 9.24
N GLU A 560 32.30 6.02 8.01
CA GLU A 560 32.03 4.71 7.42
C GLU A 560 32.90 4.40 6.20
N VAL A 561 33.62 5.38 5.66
CA VAL A 561 34.45 5.24 4.44
C VAL A 561 35.84 5.79 4.69
N GLU A 562 36.87 5.06 4.24
CA GLU A 562 38.28 5.46 4.28
C GLU A 562 38.95 5.11 2.95
N PHE A 563 39.82 6.01 2.43
CA PHE A 563 40.59 5.78 1.22
C PHE A 563 42.03 5.48 1.54
N LYS A 564 42.65 4.63 0.74
CA LYS A 564 44.09 4.41 0.74
C LYS A 564 44.59 4.27 -0.69
N THR A 565 45.57 5.08 -1.01
CA THR A 565 46.13 5.16 -2.37
C THR A 565 46.67 3.81 -2.84
N THR A 566 47.30 3.03 -1.93
CA THR A 566 47.92 1.74 -2.24
C THR A 566 47.93 0.81 -1.05
N LEU A 567 48.05 -0.48 -1.25
CA LEU A 567 48.21 -1.50 -0.22
C LEU A 567 49.66 -1.49 0.33
N ARG A 568 50.63 -1.45 -0.55
CA ARG A 568 52.05 -1.64 -0.19
C ARG A 568 53.08 -0.88 -1.03
N TYR A 569 52.66 -0.21 -2.09
CA TYR A 569 53.55 0.57 -2.96
C TYR A 569 53.61 2.04 -2.57
N ASP A 570 54.78 2.52 -2.17
CA ASP A 570 54.97 3.95 -1.91
C ASP A 570 55.19 4.71 -3.23
N ILE A 571 54.14 5.42 -3.67
CA ILE A 571 54.15 6.16 -4.95
C ILE A 571 55.23 7.22 -5.01
N LYS A 572 55.50 7.90 -3.86
CA LYS A 572 56.50 8.99 -3.78
C LYS A 572 57.92 8.47 -3.86
N GLN A 573 58.21 7.37 -3.15
CA GLN A 573 59.56 6.75 -3.12
C GLN A 573 59.73 5.69 -4.23
N LYS A 574 58.66 5.29 -4.89
CA LYS A 574 58.63 4.27 -5.96
C LYS A 574 59.22 2.91 -5.50
N ILE A 575 58.95 2.51 -4.27
CA ILE A 575 59.41 1.27 -3.65
C ILE A 575 58.26 0.54 -2.93
N THR A 576 58.44 -0.75 -2.68
CA THR A 576 57.56 -1.51 -1.79
C THR A 576 57.81 -1.10 -0.34
N ASN A 577 56.75 -0.68 0.37
CA ASN A 577 56.81 -0.20 1.75
C ASN A 577 55.84 -0.95 2.63
N LYS A 578 56.32 -1.91 3.42
CA LYS A 578 55.49 -2.75 4.33
C LYS A 578 54.78 -1.96 5.43
N LYS A 579 55.18 -0.70 5.71
CA LYS A 579 54.48 0.16 6.69
C LYS A 579 53.10 0.55 6.18
N LEU A 580 52.86 0.57 4.87
CA LEU A 580 51.53 0.82 4.30
C LEU A 580 50.57 -0.34 4.61
N GLU A 581 51.06 -1.58 4.60
CA GLU A 581 50.29 -2.77 4.99
C GLU A 581 49.81 -2.65 6.46
N GLU A 582 50.67 -2.10 7.35
CA GLU A 582 50.29 -1.85 8.76
C GLU A 582 49.18 -0.79 8.87
N VAL A 583 49.17 0.21 8.01
CA VAL A 583 48.09 1.23 7.94
C VAL A 583 46.78 0.63 7.51
N ILE A 584 46.82 -0.22 6.49
CA ILE A 584 45.62 -0.98 6.04
C ILE A 584 45.04 -1.85 7.17
N LEU A 585 45.89 -2.62 7.84
CA LEU A 585 45.49 -3.47 8.97
C LEU A 585 44.92 -2.61 10.13
N LYS A 586 45.56 -1.47 10.46
CA LYS A 586 45.06 -0.54 11.45
C LYS A 586 43.63 -0.06 11.12
N THR A 587 43.39 0.31 9.87
CA THR A 587 42.06 0.78 9.39
C THR A 587 41.02 -0.32 9.50
N ILE A 588 41.34 -1.54 9.09
CA ILE A 588 40.44 -2.72 9.21
C ILE A 588 40.09 -2.95 10.69
N ALA A 589 41.06 -2.93 11.60
CA ALA A 589 40.79 -3.09 13.02
C ALA A 589 39.94 -1.94 13.60
N ALA A 590 40.21 -0.71 13.18
CA ALA A 590 39.46 0.47 13.66
C ALA A 590 37.98 0.41 13.25
N PHE A 591 37.68 0.00 12.02
CA PHE A 591 36.31 -0.22 11.57
C PHE A 591 35.64 -1.38 12.32
N SER A 592 36.35 -2.52 12.46
CA SER A 592 35.80 -3.67 13.18
C SER A 592 35.50 -3.39 14.66
N ASN A 593 36.38 -2.60 15.33
CA ASN A 593 36.20 -2.18 16.72
C ASN A 593 35.09 -1.13 16.89
N ALA A 594 34.63 -0.51 15.79
CA ALA A 594 33.51 0.43 15.74
C ALA A 594 32.29 -0.21 15.08
N SER A 595 31.54 0.51 14.27
CA SER A 595 30.30 0.08 13.62
C SER A 595 30.50 -0.70 12.31
N GLY A 596 31.74 -0.99 11.93
CA GLY A 596 32.08 -1.45 10.59
C GLY A 596 32.36 -0.30 9.64
N GLY A 597 32.50 -0.59 8.35
CA GLY A 597 32.71 0.42 7.30
C GLY A 597 33.42 -0.12 6.07
N THR A 598 33.69 0.75 5.13
CA THR A 598 34.28 0.44 3.81
C THR A 598 35.66 1.07 3.69
N LEU A 599 36.67 0.25 3.38
CA LEU A 599 38.02 0.69 3.02
C LEU A 599 38.18 0.54 1.50
N ILE A 600 38.51 1.63 0.82
CA ILE A 600 38.76 1.63 -0.63
C ILE A 600 40.27 1.82 -0.86
N ILE A 601 40.91 0.87 -1.53
CA ILE A 601 42.32 0.92 -1.89
C ILE A 601 42.43 1.19 -3.40
N GLY A 602 43.28 2.13 -3.78
CA GLY A 602 43.41 2.62 -5.14
C GLY A 602 42.81 4.01 -5.35
N VAL A 603 42.42 4.71 -4.27
CA VAL A 603 41.90 6.07 -4.27
C VAL A 603 42.78 6.92 -3.31
N ASP A 604 43.15 8.12 -3.72
CA ASP A 604 43.91 9.03 -2.88
C ASP A 604 43.07 9.96 -2.00
N ASP A 605 43.69 10.72 -1.12
CA ASP A 605 42.99 11.63 -0.20
C ASP A 605 42.29 12.82 -0.92
N GLU A 606 42.59 13.05 -2.22
CA GLU A 606 41.98 14.06 -3.07
C GLU A 606 40.85 13.45 -3.93
N MET A 607 40.47 12.20 -3.64
CA MET A 607 39.40 11.43 -4.35
C MET A 607 39.77 11.06 -5.80
N ASN A 608 41.06 11.15 -6.20
CA ASN A 608 41.51 10.69 -7.48
C ASN A 608 41.64 9.16 -7.47
N ILE A 609 41.15 8.52 -8.54
CA ILE A 609 41.26 7.08 -8.71
C ILE A 609 42.60 6.75 -9.33
N ILE A 610 43.48 6.12 -8.53
CA ILE A 610 44.87 5.79 -8.91
C ILE A 610 44.96 4.35 -9.44
N GLY A 611 44.05 3.47 -9.01
CA GLY A 611 44.04 2.06 -9.34
C GLY A 611 45.08 1.22 -8.62
N LEU A 612 45.09 -0.10 -8.89
CA LEU A 612 45.94 -1.11 -8.20
C LEU A 612 47.19 -1.50 -8.99
N GLU A 613 47.39 -1.01 -10.20
CA GLU A 613 48.48 -1.39 -11.08
C GLU A 613 49.87 -1.30 -10.40
N ASN A 614 50.08 -0.28 -9.58
CA ASN A 614 51.33 -0.09 -8.81
C ASN A 614 51.53 -1.20 -7.75
N ASP A 615 50.50 -1.61 -7.08
CA ASP A 615 50.58 -2.69 -6.11
C ASP A 615 50.76 -4.06 -6.81
N TYR A 616 50.09 -4.29 -7.91
CA TYR A 616 50.23 -5.53 -8.68
C TYR A 616 51.70 -5.77 -9.12
N ARG A 617 52.40 -4.73 -9.55
CA ARG A 617 53.82 -4.80 -9.91
C ARG A 617 54.75 -5.20 -8.74
N THR A 618 54.30 -5.13 -7.51
CA THR A 618 55.04 -5.54 -6.32
C THR A 618 54.84 -6.99 -5.95
N LEU A 619 53.92 -7.68 -6.65
CA LEU A 619 53.56 -9.08 -6.43
C LEU A 619 54.18 -9.97 -7.50
N ASN A 620 54.31 -11.30 -7.20
CA ASN A 620 55.03 -12.19 -8.08
C ASN A 620 54.32 -12.44 -9.42
N SER A 621 53.01 -12.65 -9.41
CA SER A 621 52.22 -12.86 -10.62
C SER A 621 51.64 -11.56 -11.19
N GLY A 622 51.60 -10.50 -10.37
CA GLY A 622 51.07 -9.21 -10.78
C GLY A 622 49.57 -9.21 -11.09
N THR A 623 48.81 -10.08 -10.47
CA THR A 623 47.38 -10.29 -10.71
C THR A 623 46.50 -9.86 -9.54
N LYS A 624 45.22 -9.60 -9.84
CA LYS A 624 44.17 -9.36 -8.84
C LYS A 624 44.08 -10.47 -7.81
N ASP A 625 44.09 -11.72 -8.23
CA ASP A 625 43.99 -12.89 -7.37
C ASP A 625 45.14 -12.96 -6.35
N GLU A 626 46.36 -12.61 -6.79
CA GLU A 626 47.52 -12.57 -5.89
C GLU A 626 47.41 -11.38 -4.90
N PHE A 627 46.88 -10.27 -5.35
CA PHE A 627 46.63 -9.11 -4.47
C PHE A 627 45.61 -9.48 -3.37
N GLU A 628 44.47 -10.07 -3.72
CA GLU A 628 43.47 -10.54 -2.76
C GLU A 628 44.06 -11.58 -1.80
N LEU A 629 44.77 -12.55 -2.31
CA LEU A 629 45.44 -13.57 -1.48
C LEU A 629 46.44 -12.92 -0.52
N HIS A 630 47.22 -11.92 -0.97
CA HIS A 630 48.14 -11.18 -0.13
C HIS A 630 47.44 -10.42 0.99
N LEU A 631 46.37 -9.67 0.65
CA LEU A 631 45.56 -8.94 1.63
C LEU A 631 44.94 -9.89 2.65
N ARG A 632 44.32 -10.98 2.22
CA ARG A 632 43.72 -11.98 3.10
C ARG A 632 44.78 -12.64 4.01
N ASN A 633 45.98 -12.92 3.51
CA ASN A 633 47.06 -13.47 4.30
C ASN A 633 47.54 -12.47 5.37
N LEU A 634 47.59 -11.20 5.08
CA LEU A 634 47.93 -10.15 6.06
C LEU A 634 46.89 -10.12 7.20
N VAL A 635 45.61 -10.16 6.83
CA VAL A 635 44.49 -10.14 7.80
C VAL A 635 44.47 -11.45 8.61
N ASN A 636 44.60 -12.60 7.95
CA ASN A 636 44.66 -13.92 8.64
C ASN A 636 45.75 -13.96 9.67
N LYS A 637 46.94 -13.48 9.33
CA LYS A 637 48.11 -13.47 10.24
C LYS A 637 47.87 -12.53 11.43
N SER A 638 47.21 -11.39 11.23
CA SER A 638 47.03 -10.35 12.24
C SER A 638 45.83 -10.58 13.15
N TYR A 639 44.70 -11.06 12.58
CA TYR A 639 43.39 -11.11 13.26
C TYR A 639 42.77 -12.51 13.29
N GLY A 640 43.36 -13.44 12.54
CA GLY A 640 42.89 -14.85 12.47
C GLY A 640 41.96 -15.11 11.28
N VAL A 641 41.97 -16.40 10.87
CA VAL A 641 41.19 -16.85 9.69
C VAL A 641 39.69 -16.66 9.87
N GLU A 642 39.17 -16.88 11.07
CA GLU A 642 37.76 -16.67 11.39
C GLU A 642 37.32 -15.24 11.08
N PHE A 643 38.07 -14.26 11.53
CA PHE A 643 37.76 -12.84 11.25
C PHE A 643 37.81 -12.53 9.73
N ALA A 644 38.86 -12.95 9.06
CA ALA A 644 39.03 -12.69 7.63
C ALA A 644 37.93 -13.36 6.76
N THR A 645 37.34 -14.46 7.24
CA THR A 645 36.26 -15.16 6.52
C THR A 645 34.90 -14.57 6.79
N ASN A 646 34.59 -14.20 8.04
CA ASN A 646 33.24 -13.83 8.44
C ASN A 646 32.97 -12.33 8.43
N ASN A 647 34.04 -11.50 8.55
CA ASN A 647 33.91 -10.06 8.75
C ASN A 647 34.42 -9.22 7.57
N LEU A 648 35.00 -9.84 6.52
CA LEU A 648 35.53 -9.13 5.37
C LEU A 648 34.91 -9.63 4.07
N GLU A 649 34.36 -8.71 3.30
CA GLU A 649 33.99 -8.91 1.89
C GLU A 649 34.90 -8.06 1.04
N VAL A 650 35.52 -8.62 -0.02
CA VAL A 650 36.52 -7.94 -0.85
C VAL A 650 36.06 -8.03 -2.30
N ASP A 651 35.91 -6.88 -2.95
CA ASP A 651 35.51 -6.73 -4.34
C ASP A 651 36.51 -5.87 -5.11
N PHE A 652 36.54 -6.04 -6.43
CA PHE A 652 37.46 -5.33 -7.34
C PHE A 652 36.70 -4.69 -8.50
N PRO A 653 35.94 -3.63 -8.26
CA PRO A 653 35.26 -2.89 -9.31
C PRO A 653 36.26 -2.10 -10.17
N VAL A 654 35.87 -1.85 -11.43
CA VAL A 654 36.59 -0.98 -12.34
C VAL A 654 35.85 0.36 -12.44
N VAL A 655 36.53 1.46 -12.07
CA VAL A 655 35.99 2.82 -12.10
C VAL A 655 36.89 3.69 -12.98
N TYR A 656 36.34 4.32 -13.99
CA TYR A 656 37.11 5.11 -15.00
C TYR A 656 38.34 4.35 -15.57
N ASP A 657 38.14 3.11 -16.01
CA ASP A 657 39.18 2.22 -16.51
C ASP A 657 40.30 1.88 -15.51
N GLN A 658 40.11 2.14 -14.23
CA GLN A 658 41.05 1.78 -13.17
C GLN A 658 40.41 0.75 -12.22
N GLU A 659 41.06 -0.40 -12.00
CA GLU A 659 40.62 -1.38 -11.01
C GLU A 659 41.02 -0.90 -9.59
N ILE A 660 40.06 -0.87 -8.68
CA ILE A 660 40.26 -0.54 -7.26
C ILE A 660 39.84 -1.71 -6.39
N CYS A 661 40.26 -1.73 -5.11
CA CYS A 661 39.84 -2.77 -4.17
C CYS A 661 38.94 -2.16 -3.10
N VAL A 662 37.71 -2.68 -3.00
CA VAL A 662 36.72 -2.31 -2.00
C VAL A 662 36.68 -3.40 -0.93
N VAL A 663 36.96 -3.05 0.31
CA VAL A 663 36.94 -3.96 1.47
C VAL A 663 35.82 -3.53 2.40
N ASN A 664 34.73 -4.28 2.45
CA ASN A 664 33.65 -4.08 3.40
C ASN A 664 33.95 -4.83 4.71
N ILE A 665 34.03 -4.11 5.81
CA ILE A 665 34.40 -4.60 7.13
C ILE A 665 33.15 -4.58 8.02
N LYS A 666 32.73 -5.75 8.48
CA LYS A 666 31.63 -5.85 9.45
C LYS A 666 32.10 -5.51 10.86
N SER A 667 31.18 -4.95 11.64
CA SER A 667 31.40 -4.71 13.06
C SER A 667 31.78 -6.02 13.78
N GLY A 668 32.89 -6.01 14.50
CA GLY A 668 33.41 -7.18 15.20
C GLY A 668 32.68 -7.47 16.51
N ILE A 669 32.64 -8.73 16.89
CA ILE A 669 32.11 -9.21 18.17
C ILE A 669 33.19 -9.31 19.26
N ARG A 670 34.46 -9.11 18.89
CA ARG A 670 35.63 -9.12 19.81
C ARG A 670 36.60 -8.03 19.44
N PRO A 671 37.37 -7.52 20.44
CA PRO A 671 38.36 -6.45 20.21
C PRO A 671 39.54 -6.94 19.36
N LEU A 672 39.94 -6.11 18.38
CA LEU A 672 41.11 -6.32 17.54
C LEU A 672 42.24 -5.33 17.91
N TYR A 673 43.44 -5.86 18.05
CA TYR A 673 44.66 -5.07 18.32
C TYR A 673 45.58 -5.11 17.10
N SER A 674 45.99 -3.96 16.61
CA SER A 674 46.95 -3.85 15.48
C SER A 674 48.37 -3.75 15.99
N GLU A 675 49.29 -4.49 15.32
CA GLU A 675 50.72 -4.41 15.59
C GLU A 675 51.34 -3.34 14.70
N ILE A 676 51.78 -2.22 15.30
CA ILE A 676 52.32 -1.06 14.57
C ILE A 676 53.78 -0.83 14.95
N SER A 677 54.60 -0.58 13.93
CA SER A 677 56.04 -0.26 14.08
C SER A 677 56.24 1.22 14.39
N ASP A 678 57.01 1.54 15.41
CA ASP A 678 57.44 2.92 15.71
C ASP A 678 58.51 3.42 14.69
N LYS A 679 59.00 4.65 14.90
CA LYS A 679 60.06 5.25 14.04
C LYS A 679 61.38 4.48 14.09
N ASN A 680 61.62 3.71 15.14
CA ASN A 680 62.81 2.89 15.35
C ASN A 680 62.63 1.45 14.90
N GLY A 681 61.45 1.07 14.37
CA GLY A 681 61.10 -0.28 13.92
C GLY A 681 60.66 -1.21 15.06
N GLN A 682 60.47 -0.72 16.29
CA GLN A 682 59.94 -1.51 17.39
C GLN A 682 58.41 -1.66 17.27
N LYS A 683 57.95 -2.89 17.28
CA LYS A 683 56.50 -3.23 17.16
C LYS A 683 55.82 -3.21 18.52
N SER A 684 54.64 -2.58 18.55
CA SER A 684 53.76 -2.59 19.71
C SER A 684 52.31 -2.86 19.30
N LYS A 685 51.56 -3.58 20.16
CA LYS A 685 50.15 -3.76 19.98
C LYS A 685 49.38 -2.57 20.46
N LYS A 686 48.51 -2.02 19.62
CA LYS A 686 47.73 -0.83 19.89
C LYS A 686 46.26 -1.08 19.55
N PHE A 687 45.35 -0.39 20.24
CA PHE A 687 43.93 -0.49 20.04
C PHE A 687 43.42 0.76 19.29
N TYR A 688 42.81 0.56 18.13
CA TYR A 688 42.28 1.63 17.29
C TYR A 688 40.79 1.52 17.13
N VAL A 689 40.10 2.66 17.08
CA VAL A 689 38.68 2.77 16.86
C VAL A 689 38.42 3.87 15.83
N ARG A 690 37.42 3.68 14.98
CA ARG A 690 36.95 4.71 14.04
C ARG A 690 36.21 5.81 14.82
N SER A 691 36.64 7.04 14.66
CA SER A 691 36.00 8.21 15.25
C SER A 691 35.99 9.34 14.21
N GLY A 692 34.80 9.64 13.66
CA GLY A 692 34.67 10.51 12.50
C GLY A 692 35.45 9.96 11.30
N ASN A 693 36.22 10.78 10.61
CA ASN A 693 37.03 10.41 9.44
C ASN A 693 38.46 9.91 9.81
N SER A 694 38.72 9.51 11.05
CA SER A 694 40.07 9.05 11.48
C SER A 694 40.03 7.77 12.32
N SER A 695 41.11 6.96 12.18
CA SER A 695 41.38 5.83 13.06
C SER A 695 42.19 6.28 14.26
N GLN A 696 41.54 6.47 15.41
CA GLN A 696 42.14 6.98 16.63
C GLN A 696 42.64 5.85 17.52
N GLU A 697 43.83 6.04 18.12
CA GLU A 697 44.39 5.20 19.17
C GLU A 697 43.68 5.52 20.50
N ILE A 698 43.13 4.51 21.14
CA ILE A 698 42.59 4.64 22.51
C ILE A 698 43.69 4.32 23.48
N ASP A 699 43.90 5.20 24.51
CA ASP A 699 44.85 5.00 25.55
C ASP A 699 44.57 3.72 26.34
N ILE A 700 45.61 3.02 26.74
CA ILE A 700 45.50 1.74 27.43
C ILE A 700 44.65 1.82 28.71
N THR A 701 44.58 3.00 29.33
CA THR A 701 43.73 3.25 30.50
C THR A 701 42.24 3.27 30.20
N GLU A 702 41.84 3.60 28.96
CA GLU A 702 40.45 3.70 28.52
C GLU A 702 40.00 2.48 27.74
N VAL A 703 40.94 1.66 27.26
CA VAL A 703 40.64 0.46 26.43
C VAL A 703 39.72 -0.51 27.16
N ALA A 704 39.93 -0.71 28.46
CA ALA A 704 39.12 -1.65 29.24
C ALA A 704 37.64 -1.23 29.32
N ASP A 705 37.41 0.08 29.54
CA ASP A 705 36.04 0.61 29.61
C ASP A 705 35.36 0.58 28.25
N TYR A 706 36.08 0.89 27.18
CA TYR A 706 35.56 0.79 25.84
C TYR A 706 35.15 -0.64 25.48
N ILE A 707 36.03 -1.60 25.79
CA ILE A 707 35.73 -3.05 25.52
C ILE A 707 34.51 -3.50 26.31
N ASN A 708 34.40 -3.16 27.56
CA ASN A 708 33.26 -3.52 28.40
C ASN A 708 31.94 -2.93 27.85
N ASN A 709 31.96 -1.69 27.45
CA ASN A 709 30.77 -1.03 26.92
C ASN A 709 30.39 -1.51 25.54
N ARG A 710 31.35 -1.93 24.70
CA ARG A 710 31.08 -2.26 23.28
C ARG A 710 30.87 -3.75 23.03
N PHE A 711 31.62 -4.63 23.70
CA PHE A 711 31.67 -6.04 23.42
C PHE A 711 30.95 -6.95 24.46
N ASN A 712 30.73 -6.44 25.69
CA ASN A 712 30.10 -7.22 26.75
C ASN A 712 28.56 -7.04 26.85
N GLN A 713 27.94 -6.22 26.03
CA GLN A 713 26.47 -6.03 26.03
C GLN A 713 25.68 -7.19 25.38
N HIS A 714 26.35 -8.23 24.83
CA HIS A 714 25.71 -9.37 24.19
C HIS A 714 25.73 -10.67 25.01
N THR A 715 26.03 -10.58 26.33
CA THR A 715 25.99 -11.76 27.19
C THR A 715 24.92 -11.59 28.29
N ILE A 716 23.66 -11.50 27.89
CA ILE A 716 22.50 -11.81 28.76
C ILE A 716 21.40 -12.42 27.87
#